data_172cf1c65d35fc289b315f4501d11006
#
_entry.id   172cf1c65d35fc289b315f4501d11006
#
_cell.length_a   1.000
_cell.length_b   1.000
_cell.length_c   1.000
_cell.angle_alpha   90.00
_cell.angle_beta   90.00
_cell.angle_gamma   90.00
#
_symmetry.space_group_name_H-M   'P 1'
#
loop_
_entity.id
_entity.type
_entity.pdbx_description
1 polymer ?
#
loop_
_entity_poly.entity_id
_entity_poly.type
_entity_poly.pdbx_seq_one_letter_code
_entity_poly.pdbx_strand_id
1 'polypeptide(L)'
;MVRTERLAASEDRNGMLEEVSDGSAKLEPGDLVAYCGLQNVAGLLGNGDSLEYWKSSPYLLNFMDKYELKNAFENAILSNNRKICGCLSETKGMLLPWKGVEAYEKIDPGNARLRSLFSGTIGANAWKLLWLPPSLPYYSLGRPFADPALKKFTKRLVFSSWRMVPRMIASLTSYEAERNMIGLFDSSIGNTPDSRKRLRPLLKFARSDRDGRLTGLPILGIIYPSITLAKACDPLKTASASLPSAADAIYRAQIEITRLLLPIFGSSPEYGPEDEDWYWAAPILLDVYYHRGSAEKFFHSKELSDIWGGEEISGEDDGDEGPSLWKEAIAEVTTLVEGKIQLKRPPRDLALVLAKMAIAGPGITCLRALARVTGGLSMGGLWEPLDELSMSAVRMSRPFIRLFNLPTSSALLRGLYASNSQGAQAYWRQVLDYCLDGGLQAVLDEYVHFLKESEGLFGLDRGKAAKRISDTVAEAISLRTASLDVDKIDLDRRSGSVSRSMKKLRTNFAVMLSDKKSDEGRSENRISQVRKAFNSPFWPFVLTTTSIGQEGLDFHAYCHAIVHWNLPSNPVDLEQREGRIHRFKGHAIRKNLAAKYGLSEVGPNDADPWETLFLAGKRDRKDGSGDLVPFWIYLEGEARIERHVPALPLSRDRERMYELQKSLAVYRMVFGQSRQEDLAAFLMNRLSKEDMDKLRIDLSPPHQG
;
A
#
# COMPACT_ATOMS: atom_id res chain seq x y z
N MET A 1 8.08 -12.65 31.21
CA MET A 1 7.97 -12.06 29.85
C MET A 1 8.28 -13.18 28.87
N VAL A 2 7.32 -13.58 28.09
CA VAL A 2 7.50 -14.66 27.11
C VAL A 2 7.88 -14.02 25.77
N ARG A 3 8.98 -14.47 25.17
CA ARG A 3 9.51 -13.96 23.91
C ARG A 3 9.57 -15.07 22.88
N THR A 4 9.16 -14.80 21.66
CA THR A 4 9.31 -15.73 20.55
C THR A 4 10.74 -15.71 20.02
N GLU A 5 11.29 -16.88 19.73
CA GLU A 5 12.61 -17.02 19.11
C GLU A 5 12.54 -16.65 17.62
N ARG A 6 13.10 -15.52 17.23
CA ARG A 6 13.02 -15.02 15.85
C ARG A 6 14.20 -15.41 14.97
N LEU A 7 15.30 -15.81 15.55
CA LEU A 7 16.48 -16.22 14.79
C LEU A 7 16.43 -17.71 14.42
N ALA A 8 15.62 -18.51 15.11
CA ALA A 8 15.43 -19.89 14.76
C ALA A 8 14.47 -20.00 13.56
N ALA A 9 14.97 -20.44 12.46
CA ALA A 9 14.17 -20.88 11.32
C ALA A 9 13.84 -22.39 11.41
N SER A 10 13.67 -22.96 12.61
CA SER A 10 13.30 -24.36 12.76
C SER A 10 11.80 -24.50 12.99
N GLU A 11 11.17 -25.45 12.32
CA GLU A 11 9.74 -25.75 12.46
C GLU A 11 9.33 -26.08 13.89
N ASP A 12 10.25 -26.61 14.67
CA ASP A 12 10.01 -27.03 16.07
C ASP A 12 9.93 -25.86 17.07
N ARG A 13 10.32 -24.65 16.66
CA ARG A 13 10.49 -23.52 17.57
C ARG A 13 9.91 -22.23 17.01
N ASN A 14 8.64 -22.09 16.92
CA ASN A 14 8.01 -20.87 16.49
C ASN A 14 7.86 -20.70 14.95
N GLY A 15 8.49 -21.44 14.07
CA GLY A 15 8.31 -21.56 12.59
C GLY A 15 7.76 -20.37 11.79
N MET A 16 7.47 -19.21 12.43
CA MET A 16 6.93 -18.01 11.76
C MET A 16 7.97 -17.28 10.92
N LEU A 17 9.26 -17.48 11.22
CA LEU A 17 10.35 -16.84 10.48
C LEU A 17 10.87 -17.78 9.40
N GLU A 18 10.93 -17.28 8.17
CA GLU A 18 11.52 -17.98 7.04
C GLU A 18 12.65 -17.13 6.45
N GLU A 19 13.82 -17.71 6.28
CA GLU A 19 14.88 -17.10 5.52
C GLU A 19 14.67 -17.41 4.03
N VAL A 20 14.22 -16.42 3.29
CA VAL A 20 14.04 -16.54 1.86
C VAL A 20 15.42 -16.44 1.20
N SER A 21 15.96 -17.61 0.84
CA SER A 21 17.17 -17.67 0.04
C SER A 21 16.82 -17.29 -1.40
N ASP A 22 16.85 -16.01 -1.72
CA ASP A 22 16.76 -15.51 -3.10
C ASP A 22 18.01 -15.91 -3.91
N GLY A 23 18.51 -17.11 -3.74
CA GLY A 23 19.80 -17.53 -4.28
C GLY A 23 20.71 -16.31 -4.48
N SER A 24 21.89 -16.28 -4.02
CA SER A 24 22.78 -15.09 -4.01
C SER A 24 22.48 -14.10 -5.14
N ALA A 25 22.28 -12.83 -4.82
CA ALA A 25 21.98 -11.79 -5.80
C ALA A 25 22.93 -11.94 -7.00
N LYS A 26 22.41 -12.29 -8.16
CA LYS A 26 23.22 -12.65 -9.33
C LYS A 26 23.93 -11.42 -9.85
N LEU A 27 25.26 -11.50 -9.96
CA LEU A 27 26.05 -10.48 -10.63
C LEU A 27 25.91 -10.63 -12.15
N GLU A 28 25.76 -9.51 -12.81
CA GLU A 28 25.78 -9.39 -14.27
C GLU A 28 27.07 -8.73 -14.73
N PRO A 29 27.50 -8.93 -16.00
CA PRO A 29 28.72 -8.30 -16.52
C PRO A 29 28.72 -6.77 -16.35
N GLY A 30 27.57 -6.12 -16.46
CA GLY A 30 27.41 -4.69 -16.24
C GLY A 30 27.79 -4.23 -14.83
N ASP A 31 27.57 -5.06 -13.82
CA ASP A 31 27.93 -4.74 -12.43
C ASP A 31 29.47 -4.64 -12.26
N LEU A 32 30.18 -5.53 -12.91
CA LEU A 32 31.65 -5.53 -12.87
C LEU A 32 32.24 -4.33 -13.63
N VAL A 33 31.65 -3.99 -14.78
CA VAL A 33 32.03 -2.77 -15.53
C VAL A 33 31.82 -1.52 -14.69
N ALA A 34 30.65 -1.44 -13.99
CA ALA A 34 30.37 -0.35 -13.07
C ALA A 34 31.34 -0.29 -11.88
N TYR A 35 31.78 -1.45 -11.35
CA TYR A 35 32.78 -1.51 -10.30
C TYR A 35 34.14 -0.98 -10.77
N CYS A 36 34.65 -1.45 -11.94
CA CYS A 36 35.91 -0.96 -12.51
C CYS A 36 35.83 0.55 -12.76
N GLY A 37 34.74 1.04 -13.30
CA GLY A 37 34.52 2.48 -13.50
C GLY A 37 34.53 3.28 -12.21
N LEU A 38 33.92 2.75 -11.17
CA LEU A 38 33.92 3.39 -9.85
C LEU A 38 35.34 3.41 -9.26
N GLN A 39 36.12 2.32 -9.39
CA GLN A 39 37.52 2.30 -8.96
C GLN A 39 38.34 3.38 -9.65
N ASN A 40 38.17 3.53 -10.97
CA ASN A 40 38.88 4.55 -11.73
C ASN A 40 38.50 5.97 -11.26
N VAL A 41 37.22 6.24 -11.06
CA VAL A 41 36.74 7.54 -10.54
C VAL A 41 37.27 7.78 -9.13
N ALA A 42 37.13 6.81 -8.24
CA ALA A 42 37.60 6.91 -6.85
C ALA A 42 39.09 7.14 -6.77
N GLY A 43 39.87 6.43 -7.59
CA GLY A 43 41.33 6.62 -7.71
C GLY A 43 41.71 8.03 -8.16
N LEU A 44 41.02 8.61 -9.14
CA LEU A 44 41.20 9.99 -9.59
C LEU A 44 40.85 11.03 -8.52
N LEU A 45 39.92 10.68 -7.61
CA LEU A 45 39.45 11.55 -6.53
C LEU A 45 40.21 11.32 -5.21
N GLY A 46 41.23 10.43 -5.20
CA GLY A 46 42.01 10.13 -3.99
C GLY A 46 41.21 9.37 -2.89
N ASN A 47 40.17 8.65 -3.27
CA ASN A 47 39.32 7.87 -2.35
C ASN A 47 39.50 6.37 -2.57
N GLY A 48 39.89 5.62 -1.52
CA GLY A 48 40.34 4.22 -1.66
C GLY A 48 39.24 3.15 -1.55
N ASP A 49 38.09 3.40 -0.90
CA ASP A 49 37.12 2.37 -0.61
C ASP A 49 35.89 2.45 -1.56
N SER A 50 36.08 1.91 -2.77
CA SER A 50 35.01 1.87 -3.78
C SER A 50 34.06 0.66 -3.64
N LEU A 51 34.53 -0.44 -2.99
CA LEU A 51 33.77 -1.70 -2.96
C LEU A 51 32.45 -1.59 -2.18
N GLU A 52 32.48 -0.98 -1.00
CA GLU A 52 31.28 -0.82 -0.17
C GLU A 52 30.28 0.14 -0.82
N TYR A 53 30.73 1.19 -1.49
CA TYR A 53 29.87 2.09 -2.27
C TYR A 53 29.18 1.33 -3.42
N TRP A 54 29.92 0.55 -4.21
CA TRP A 54 29.38 -0.22 -5.32
C TRP A 54 28.36 -1.26 -4.86
N LYS A 55 28.64 -1.99 -3.77
CA LYS A 55 27.68 -2.95 -3.19
C LYS A 55 26.39 -2.29 -2.76
N SER A 56 26.45 -1.04 -2.35
CA SER A 56 25.34 -0.35 -1.69
C SER A 56 24.37 0.27 -2.68
N SER A 57 24.82 0.85 -3.79
CA SER A 57 23.94 1.63 -4.68
C SER A 57 24.45 1.65 -6.12
N PRO A 58 23.57 1.45 -7.11
CA PRO A 58 23.83 1.88 -8.48
C PRO A 58 23.79 3.40 -8.58
N TYR A 59 24.34 3.97 -9.65
CA TYR A 59 24.24 5.41 -9.94
C TYR A 59 24.60 6.31 -8.74
N LEU A 60 25.56 5.88 -7.95
CA LEU A 60 25.82 6.42 -6.61
C LEU A 60 26.09 7.92 -6.59
N LEU A 61 26.77 8.48 -7.59
CA LEU A 61 27.04 9.92 -7.68
C LEU A 61 25.76 10.78 -7.80
N ASN A 62 24.69 10.19 -8.31
CA ASN A 62 23.38 10.85 -8.41
C ASN A 62 22.61 10.86 -7.07
N PHE A 63 22.88 9.90 -6.17
CA PHE A 63 22.14 9.71 -4.92
C PHE A 63 22.91 10.07 -3.64
N MET A 64 24.25 10.17 -3.73
CA MET A 64 25.09 10.54 -2.60
C MET A 64 24.83 11.99 -2.13
N ASP A 65 24.88 12.19 -0.81
CA ASP A 65 24.80 13.49 -0.16
C ASP A 65 25.76 13.48 1.05
N LYS A 66 26.74 14.41 1.09
CA LYS A 66 27.71 14.55 2.19
C LYS A 66 28.64 13.35 2.42
N TYR A 67 28.91 12.56 1.40
CA TYR A 67 29.94 11.54 1.41
C TYR A 67 31.29 12.14 0.95
N GLU A 68 32.40 11.61 1.46
CA GLU A 68 33.75 12.09 1.07
C GLU A 68 33.98 11.99 -0.44
N LEU A 69 33.60 10.87 -1.04
CA LEU A 69 33.66 10.69 -2.50
C LEU A 69 32.84 11.75 -3.24
N LYS A 70 31.67 12.13 -2.72
CA LYS A 70 30.82 13.17 -3.31
C LYS A 70 31.44 14.53 -3.21
N ASN A 71 31.99 14.88 -2.05
CA ASN A 71 32.65 16.16 -1.83
C ASN A 71 33.89 16.29 -2.73
N ALA A 72 34.69 15.21 -2.86
CA ALA A 72 35.82 15.17 -3.76
C ALA A 72 35.40 15.34 -5.23
N PHE A 73 34.29 14.71 -5.62
CA PHE A 73 33.70 14.85 -6.96
C PHE A 73 33.22 16.30 -7.23
N GLU A 74 32.57 16.93 -6.29
CA GLU A 74 32.10 18.31 -6.42
C GLU A 74 33.28 19.29 -6.53
N ASN A 75 34.34 19.10 -5.74
CA ASN A 75 35.58 19.89 -5.85
C ASN A 75 36.24 19.73 -7.20
N ALA A 76 36.20 18.53 -7.74
CA ALA A 76 36.76 18.25 -9.05
C ALA A 76 35.95 18.87 -10.20
N ILE A 77 34.65 18.96 -10.08
CA ILE A 77 33.81 19.72 -11.02
C ILE A 77 34.17 21.22 -10.95
N LEU A 78 34.29 21.79 -9.75
CA LEU A 78 34.67 23.20 -9.56
C LEU A 78 36.05 23.54 -10.13
N SER A 79 37.00 22.61 -10.02
CA SER A 79 38.36 22.75 -10.58
C SER A 79 38.46 22.42 -12.07
N ASN A 80 37.33 22.12 -12.73
CA ASN A 80 37.21 21.75 -14.14
C ASN A 80 38.16 20.62 -14.55
N ASN A 81 38.21 19.56 -13.75
CA ASN A 81 39.08 18.41 -13.97
C ASN A 81 38.62 17.56 -15.16
N ARG A 82 39.20 17.75 -16.34
CA ARG A 82 38.82 17.07 -17.58
C ARG A 82 39.02 15.54 -17.53
N LYS A 83 39.90 15.04 -16.69
CA LYS A 83 40.12 13.58 -16.56
C LYS A 83 38.90 12.84 -16.03
N ILE A 84 38.13 13.50 -15.16
CA ILE A 84 36.88 12.93 -14.61
C ILE A 84 35.81 12.80 -15.70
N CYS A 85 35.63 13.81 -16.55
CA CYS A 85 34.72 13.73 -17.68
C CYS A 85 35.06 12.55 -18.60
N GLY A 86 36.35 12.35 -18.92
CA GLY A 86 36.81 11.20 -19.70
C GLY A 86 36.44 9.88 -19.04
N CYS A 87 36.82 9.70 -17.77
CA CYS A 87 36.58 8.48 -17.01
C CYS A 87 35.09 8.14 -16.93
N LEU A 88 34.22 9.10 -16.58
CA LEU A 88 32.78 8.92 -16.53
C LEU A 88 32.12 8.63 -17.89
N SER A 89 32.70 9.20 -18.96
CA SER A 89 32.22 9.01 -20.34
C SER A 89 32.51 7.62 -20.89
N GLU A 90 33.59 6.99 -20.43
CA GLU A 90 34.01 5.65 -20.82
C GLU A 90 33.25 4.55 -20.06
N THR A 91 32.71 4.87 -18.91
CA THR A 91 32.04 3.91 -18.03
C THR A 91 30.52 3.97 -18.17
N LYS A 92 29.94 2.99 -18.84
CA LYS A 92 28.49 2.83 -18.91
C LYS A 92 27.92 2.40 -17.54
N GLY A 93 26.74 2.90 -17.18
CA GLY A 93 26.01 2.49 -15.96
C GLY A 93 26.42 3.21 -14.66
N MET A 94 27.42 4.11 -14.70
CA MET A 94 27.86 4.87 -13.54
C MET A 94 26.91 6.03 -13.19
N LEU A 95 26.30 6.64 -14.20
CA LEU A 95 25.41 7.78 -14.06
C LEU A 95 24.00 7.43 -14.53
N LEU A 96 23.00 7.97 -13.82
CA LEU A 96 21.61 7.81 -14.18
C LEU A 96 21.34 8.44 -15.55
N PRO A 97 20.79 7.68 -16.52
CA PRO A 97 20.56 8.17 -17.89
C PRO A 97 19.34 9.09 -17.93
N TRP A 98 19.51 10.38 -17.62
CA TRP A 98 18.40 11.33 -17.48
C TRP A 98 17.53 11.48 -18.72
N LYS A 99 18.09 11.38 -19.93
CA LYS A 99 17.31 11.37 -21.17
C LYS A 99 16.33 10.19 -21.20
N GLY A 100 16.79 9.01 -20.77
CA GLY A 100 15.95 7.83 -20.62
C GLY A 100 14.89 8.00 -19.50
N VAL A 101 15.29 8.63 -18.38
CA VAL A 101 14.34 8.96 -17.27
C VAL A 101 13.23 9.89 -17.77
N GLU A 102 13.57 10.93 -18.54
CA GLU A 102 12.62 11.89 -19.10
C GLU A 102 11.70 11.25 -20.17
N ALA A 103 12.17 10.21 -20.85
CA ALA A 103 11.42 9.46 -21.86
C ALA A 103 10.64 8.24 -21.31
N TYR A 104 10.67 7.98 -20.00
CA TYR A 104 10.16 6.74 -19.39
C TYR A 104 10.74 5.47 -20.01
N GLU A 105 12.03 5.49 -20.38
CA GLU A 105 12.75 4.29 -20.81
C GLU A 105 13.02 3.37 -19.63
N LYS A 106 13.12 2.07 -19.92
CA LYS A 106 13.54 1.09 -18.89
C LYS A 106 14.99 1.39 -18.47
N ILE A 107 15.18 1.60 -17.16
CA ILE A 107 16.50 1.83 -16.58
C ILE A 107 17.03 0.49 -16.03
N ASP A 108 18.29 0.17 -16.34
CA ASP A 108 18.96 -0.96 -15.73
C ASP A 108 19.03 -0.73 -14.21
N PRO A 109 18.61 -1.68 -13.37
CA PRO A 109 18.82 -1.57 -11.92
C PRO A 109 20.28 -1.36 -11.54
N GLY A 110 21.25 -1.81 -12.35
CA GLY A 110 22.70 -1.56 -12.18
C GLY A 110 23.31 -2.10 -10.87
N ASN A 111 22.56 -2.92 -10.13
CA ASN A 111 22.98 -3.49 -8.85
C ASN A 111 22.20 -4.78 -8.57
N ALA A 112 22.91 -5.86 -8.22
CA ALA A 112 22.30 -7.16 -7.99
C ALA A 112 21.27 -7.18 -6.85
N ARG A 113 21.48 -6.40 -5.79
CA ARG A 113 20.51 -6.27 -4.69
C ARG A 113 19.23 -5.57 -5.13
N LEU A 114 19.36 -4.55 -5.98
CA LEU A 114 18.18 -3.85 -6.51
C LEU A 114 17.41 -4.73 -7.50
N ARG A 115 18.09 -5.54 -8.31
CA ARG A 115 17.43 -6.56 -9.15
C ARG A 115 16.63 -7.57 -8.33
N SER A 116 17.20 -8.06 -7.22
CA SER A 116 16.50 -8.96 -6.30
C SER A 116 15.23 -8.30 -5.73
N LEU A 117 15.33 -7.05 -5.26
CA LEU A 117 14.17 -6.31 -4.77
C LEU A 117 13.12 -6.09 -5.88
N PHE A 118 13.57 -5.75 -7.09
CA PHE A 118 12.66 -5.58 -8.25
C PHE A 118 11.97 -6.89 -8.63
N SER A 119 12.65 -8.01 -8.60
CA SER A 119 12.07 -9.32 -8.86
C SER A 119 10.89 -9.60 -7.93
N GLY A 120 11.03 -9.34 -6.63
CA GLY A 120 9.99 -9.56 -5.63
C GLY A 120 8.90 -8.48 -5.58
N THR A 121 9.01 -7.39 -6.35
CA THR A 121 8.05 -6.28 -6.34
C THR A 121 7.55 -5.96 -7.75
N ILE A 122 8.35 -5.29 -8.55
CA ILE A 122 7.98 -4.89 -9.93
C ILE A 122 7.80 -6.13 -10.81
N GLY A 123 8.71 -7.10 -10.71
CA GLY A 123 8.65 -8.37 -11.46
C GLY A 123 7.46 -9.23 -11.07
N ALA A 124 7.01 -9.16 -9.82
CA ALA A 124 5.77 -9.78 -9.35
C ALA A 124 4.51 -9.04 -9.81
N ASN A 125 4.60 -8.02 -10.65
CA ASN A 125 3.48 -7.18 -11.11
C ASN A 125 2.77 -6.38 -10.01
N ALA A 126 3.37 -6.16 -8.83
CA ALA A 126 2.73 -5.42 -7.75
C ALA A 126 2.39 -3.96 -8.12
N TRP A 127 3.03 -3.40 -9.15
CA TRP A 127 2.70 -2.09 -9.72
C TRP A 127 1.28 -2.00 -10.31
N LYS A 128 0.61 -3.15 -10.57
CA LYS A 128 -0.79 -3.20 -11.04
C LYS A 128 -1.80 -3.02 -9.91
N LEU A 129 -1.35 -3.00 -8.65
CA LEU A 129 -2.19 -2.90 -7.47
C LEU A 129 -2.21 -1.47 -6.90
N LEU A 130 -3.39 -0.96 -6.55
CA LEU A 130 -3.55 0.23 -5.72
C LEU A 130 -3.69 -0.14 -4.23
N TRP A 131 -4.03 -1.38 -3.94
CA TRP A 131 -4.06 -2.00 -2.61
C TRP A 131 -3.72 -3.49 -2.67
N LEU A 132 -3.33 -4.06 -1.55
CA LEU A 132 -3.07 -5.50 -1.44
C LEU A 132 -4.37 -6.29 -1.58
N PRO A 133 -4.34 -7.48 -2.23
CA PRO A 133 -5.49 -8.38 -2.24
C PRO A 133 -5.94 -8.70 -0.81
N PRO A 134 -7.24 -8.78 -0.52
CA PRO A 134 -7.74 -9.16 0.79
C PRO A 134 -7.30 -10.57 1.16
N SER A 135 -6.99 -10.78 2.45
CA SER A 135 -6.65 -12.12 2.95
C SER A 135 -7.86 -13.06 2.97
N LEU A 136 -9.08 -12.52 3.12
CA LEU A 136 -10.35 -13.25 3.12
C LEU A 136 -11.29 -12.66 2.06
N PRO A 137 -11.16 -13.03 0.78
CA PRO A 137 -12.08 -12.55 -0.26
C PRO A 137 -13.48 -13.16 -0.10
N TYR A 138 -14.54 -12.41 -0.43
CA TYR A 138 -15.94 -12.86 -0.34
C TYR A 138 -16.46 -13.44 -1.67
N TYR A 139 -15.73 -13.21 -2.75
CA TYR A 139 -15.94 -13.78 -4.08
C TYR A 139 -14.59 -13.85 -4.81
N SER A 140 -14.54 -14.60 -5.92
CA SER A 140 -13.32 -14.72 -6.71
C SER A 140 -12.91 -13.37 -7.31
N LEU A 141 -11.65 -12.97 -7.02
CA LEU A 141 -11.13 -11.68 -7.45
C LEU A 141 -10.88 -11.66 -8.97
N GLY A 142 -11.03 -10.47 -9.57
CA GLY A 142 -10.74 -10.23 -10.97
C GLY A 142 -9.27 -9.85 -11.23
N ARG A 143 -8.94 -9.52 -12.48
CA ARG A 143 -7.59 -9.06 -12.83
C ARG A 143 -7.38 -7.63 -12.34
N PRO A 144 -6.17 -7.27 -11.82
CA PRO A 144 -4.94 -8.08 -11.66
C PRO A 144 -4.90 -8.96 -10.40
N PHE A 145 -5.84 -8.82 -9.48
CA PHE A 145 -5.84 -9.44 -8.15
C PHE A 145 -5.96 -10.98 -8.17
N ALA A 146 -6.44 -11.54 -9.28
CA ALA A 146 -6.52 -13.00 -9.47
C ALA A 146 -5.14 -13.66 -9.69
N ASP A 147 -4.09 -12.88 -9.97
CA ASP A 147 -2.74 -13.39 -10.22
C ASP A 147 -2.20 -14.11 -8.95
N PRO A 148 -1.81 -15.40 -9.05
CA PRO A 148 -1.29 -16.15 -7.91
C PRO A 148 -0.05 -15.52 -7.26
N ALA A 149 0.81 -14.85 -8.05
CA ALA A 149 1.99 -14.15 -7.53
C ALA A 149 1.58 -12.97 -6.63
N LEU A 150 0.53 -12.25 -7.02
CA LEU A 150 0.00 -11.11 -6.25
C LEU A 150 -0.77 -11.55 -5.00
N LYS A 151 -1.39 -12.72 -5.00
CA LYS A 151 -2.01 -13.27 -3.79
C LYS A 151 -1.01 -13.53 -2.67
N LYS A 152 0.22 -13.90 -3.01
CA LYS A 152 1.31 -14.11 -2.04
C LYS A 152 2.06 -12.82 -1.69
N PHE A 153 1.86 -11.75 -2.46
CA PHE A 153 2.58 -10.51 -2.30
C PHE A 153 2.30 -9.86 -0.93
N THR A 154 3.35 -9.30 -0.33
CA THR A 154 3.33 -8.48 0.88
C THR A 154 4.22 -7.25 0.71
N LYS A 155 3.96 -6.22 1.48
CA LYS A 155 4.83 -5.04 1.50
C LYS A 155 6.24 -5.40 1.93
N ARG A 156 7.23 -4.58 1.51
CA ARG A 156 8.65 -4.78 1.81
C ARG A 156 9.16 -3.66 2.71
N LEU A 157 9.72 -4.02 3.86
CA LEU A 157 10.43 -3.10 4.73
C LEU A 157 11.93 -3.28 4.52
N VAL A 158 12.64 -2.24 4.04
CA VAL A 158 14.05 -2.32 3.67
C VAL A 158 14.88 -1.51 4.63
N PHE A 159 15.88 -2.15 5.26
CA PHE A 159 16.85 -1.52 6.13
C PHE A 159 18.22 -1.41 5.50
N SER A 160 18.82 -0.23 5.57
CA SER A 160 20.20 0.02 5.17
C SER A 160 20.92 0.93 6.16
N SER A 161 22.22 0.71 6.37
CA SER A 161 23.08 1.62 7.12
C SER A 161 23.51 2.85 6.30
N TRP A 162 23.35 2.83 4.97
CA TRP A 162 23.78 3.88 4.07
C TRP A 162 22.64 4.86 3.77
N ARG A 163 22.85 6.16 4.03
CA ARG A 163 21.84 7.20 3.80
C ARG A 163 21.39 7.35 2.34
N MET A 164 22.25 7.05 1.38
CA MET A 164 21.92 7.13 -0.05
C MET A 164 20.97 6.01 -0.49
N VAL A 165 21.04 4.83 0.13
CA VAL A 165 20.29 3.63 -0.27
C VAL A 165 18.77 3.84 -0.18
N PRO A 166 18.19 4.32 0.92
CA PRO A 166 16.76 4.61 0.99
C PRO A 166 16.28 5.57 -0.11
N ARG A 167 17.06 6.61 -0.40
CA ARG A 167 16.74 7.58 -1.47
C ARG A 167 16.75 6.91 -2.84
N MET A 168 17.78 6.12 -3.13
CA MET A 168 17.94 5.39 -4.39
C MET A 168 16.80 4.39 -4.59
N ILE A 169 16.53 3.54 -3.59
CA ILE A 169 15.46 2.53 -3.68
C ILE A 169 14.09 3.21 -3.89
N ALA A 170 13.75 4.22 -3.07
CA ALA A 170 12.47 4.91 -3.18
C ALA A 170 12.30 5.55 -4.57
N SER A 171 13.34 6.19 -5.09
CA SER A 171 13.31 6.85 -6.40
C SER A 171 13.20 5.86 -7.56
N LEU A 172 14.11 4.87 -7.63
CA LEU A 172 14.18 3.95 -8.78
C LEU A 172 13.02 2.95 -8.79
N THR A 173 12.58 2.46 -7.62
CA THR A 173 11.45 1.54 -7.54
C THR A 173 10.13 2.25 -7.91
N SER A 174 9.93 3.48 -7.44
CA SER A 174 8.74 4.26 -7.82
C SER A 174 8.77 4.65 -9.30
N TYR A 175 9.93 5.03 -9.83
CA TYR A 175 10.09 5.32 -11.25
C TYR A 175 9.70 4.12 -12.11
N GLU A 176 10.21 2.93 -11.80
CA GLU A 176 9.93 1.73 -12.60
C GLU A 176 8.47 1.29 -12.49
N ALA A 177 7.85 1.45 -11.32
CA ALA A 177 6.41 1.22 -11.15
C ALA A 177 5.60 2.22 -12.01
N GLU A 178 5.90 3.52 -11.91
CA GLU A 178 5.24 4.58 -12.68
C GLU A 178 5.41 4.38 -14.18
N ARG A 179 6.62 4.03 -14.64
CA ARG A 179 6.91 3.71 -16.06
C ARG A 179 6.02 2.59 -16.57
N ASN A 180 5.88 1.50 -15.81
CA ASN A 180 5.03 0.38 -16.20
C ASN A 180 3.55 0.74 -16.25
N MET A 181 3.06 1.54 -15.28
CA MET A 181 1.66 1.98 -15.25
C MET A 181 1.31 2.89 -16.44
N ILE A 182 2.17 3.87 -16.69
CA ILE A 182 1.95 4.82 -17.80
C ILE A 182 2.12 4.11 -19.14
N GLY A 183 3.16 3.29 -19.29
CA GLY A 183 3.42 2.53 -20.50
C GLY A 183 2.33 1.51 -20.84
N LEU A 184 1.58 1.01 -19.86
CA LEU A 184 0.42 0.15 -20.08
C LEU A 184 -0.72 0.91 -20.80
N PHE A 185 -0.87 2.19 -20.54
CA PHE A 185 -1.89 3.05 -21.15
C PHE A 185 -1.41 3.67 -22.45
N ASP A 186 -0.28 4.35 -22.42
CA ASP A 186 0.30 5.05 -23.59
C ASP A 186 1.81 5.22 -23.43
N SER A 187 2.57 4.45 -24.21
CA SER A 187 4.04 4.47 -24.20
C SER A 187 4.66 5.75 -24.79
N SER A 188 3.86 6.63 -25.39
CA SER A 188 4.34 7.91 -25.94
C SER A 188 4.43 9.03 -24.89
N ILE A 189 3.87 8.82 -23.70
CA ILE A 189 3.89 9.80 -22.61
C ILE A 189 5.26 9.79 -21.94
N GLY A 190 5.93 10.95 -21.93
CA GLY A 190 7.23 11.13 -21.25
C GLY A 190 7.08 11.55 -19.78
N ASN A 191 8.18 11.44 -19.04
CA ASN A 191 8.28 11.85 -17.64
C ASN A 191 8.59 13.36 -17.50
N THR A 192 7.83 14.18 -18.19
CA THR A 192 7.95 15.64 -18.13
C THR A 192 6.66 16.26 -17.61
N PRO A 193 6.71 17.45 -16.98
CA PRO A 193 5.49 18.13 -16.52
C PRO A 193 4.46 18.30 -17.64
N ASP A 194 4.87 18.66 -18.85
CA ASP A 194 3.96 18.91 -19.97
C ASP A 194 3.32 17.63 -20.49
N SER A 195 4.06 16.52 -20.59
CA SER A 195 3.49 15.22 -20.96
C SER A 195 2.48 14.75 -19.94
N ARG A 196 2.72 14.98 -18.65
CA ARG A 196 1.80 14.61 -17.56
C ARG A 196 0.51 15.40 -17.53
N LYS A 197 0.48 16.61 -18.09
CA LYS A 197 -0.78 17.37 -18.30
C LYS A 197 -1.81 16.62 -19.15
N ARG A 198 -1.38 15.60 -19.92
CA ARG A 198 -2.28 14.70 -20.66
C ARG A 198 -3.02 13.71 -19.73
N LEU A 199 -2.50 13.45 -18.55
CA LEU A 199 -3.10 12.60 -17.53
C LEU A 199 -3.87 13.45 -16.51
N ARG A 200 -4.85 14.22 -16.97
CA ARG A 200 -5.69 15.08 -16.11
C ARG A 200 -6.57 14.23 -15.19
N PRO A 201 -6.96 14.78 -14.01
CA PRO A 201 -7.99 14.19 -13.18
C PRO A 201 -9.27 13.93 -13.97
N LEU A 202 -9.80 12.70 -13.90
CA LEU A 202 -10.98 12.27 -14.65
C LEU A 202 -12.23 12.17 -13.78
N LEU A 203 -12.08 11.91 -12.46
CA LEU A 203 -13.16 12.00 -11.49
C LEU A 203 -13.26 13.46 -11.00
N LYS A 204 -13.91 14.31 -11.78
CA LYS A 204 -14.14 15.71 -11.45
C LYS A 204 -15.49 16.17 -11.97
N PHE A 205 -16.03 17.18 -11.32
CA PHE A 205 -17.16 17.93 -11.88
C PHE A 205 -16.65 18.90 -12.94
N ALA A 206 -17.47 19.15 -13.94
CA ALA A 206 -17.20 20.13 -14.98
C ALA A 206 -18.54 20.70 -15.49
N ARG A 207 -18.48 21.84 -16.15
CA ARG A 207 -19.65 22.36 -16.87
C ARG A 207 -19.60 21.88 -18.33
N SER A 208 -20.76 21.48 -18.84
CA SER A 208 -20.94 21.15 -20.25
C SER A 208 -20.81 22.43 -21.12
N ASP A 209 -20.00 22.37 -22.15
CA ASP A 209 -19.83 23.48 -23.11
C ASP A 209 -21.12 23.77 -23.91
N ARG A 210 -22.08 22.84 -23.95
CA ARG A 210 -23.30 22.94 -24.75
C ARG A 210 -24.43 23.68 -24.06
N ASP A 211 -24.65 23.37 -22.77
CA ASP A 211 -25.84 23.84 -22.03
C ASP A 211 -25.48 24.36 -20.62
N GLY A 212 -24.21 24.43 -20.28
CA GLY A 212 -23.73 24.90 -18.96
C GLY A 212 -24.07 24.00 -17.77
N ARG A 213 -24.69 22.82 -18.00
CA ARG A 213 -25.06 21.89 -16.92
C ARG A 213 -23.85 21.29 -16.25
N LEU A 214 -24.00 20.99 -14.96
CA LEU A 214 -22.99 20.26 -14.21
C LEU A 214 -22.87 18.82 -14.72
N THR A 215 -21.65 18.38 -14.97
CA THR A 215 -21.30 17.02 -15.42
C THR A 215 -20.39 16.35 -14.39
N GLY A 216 -20.24 15.02 -14.47
CA GLY A 216 -19.41 14.25 -13.53
C GLY A 216 -20.18 13.78 -12.30
N LEU A 217 -21.47 14.03 -12.21
CA LEU A 217 -22.34 13.63 -11.08
C LEU A 217 -22.29 12.14 -10.71
N PRO A 218 -22.02 11.16 -11.62
CA PRO A 218 -21.82 9.75 -11.24
C PRO A 218 -20.72 9.51 -10.18
N ILE A 219 -19.81 10.46 -9.96
CA ILE A 219 -18.83 10.43 -8.86
C ILE A 219 -19.55 10.35 -7.50
N LEU A 220 -20.67 11.03 -7.34
CA LEU A 220 -21.47 10.99 -6.13
C LEU A 220 -21.96 9.56 -5.84
N GLY A 221 -22.41 8.81 -6.87
CA GLY A 221 -22.81 7.42 -6.73
C GLY A 221 -21.70 6.49 -6.23
N ILE A 222 -20.43 6.83 -6.50
CA ILE A 222 -19.28 6.05 -6.02
C ILE A 222 -19.01 6.31 -4.54
N ILE A 223 -19.09 7.56 -4.08
CA ILE A 223 -18.69 7.94 -2.71
C ILE A 223 -19.88 8.04 -1.75
N TYR A 224 -21.12 8.05 -2.24
CA TYR A 224 -22.29 8.12 -1.40
C TYR A 224 -22.51 6.81 -0.64
N PRO A 225 -22.62 6.84 0.69
CA PRO A 225 -22.80 5.65 1.52
C PRO A 225 -24.28 5.26 1.62
N SER A 226 -24.87 4.79 0.51
CA SER A 226 -26.29 4.39 0.52
C SER A 226 -26.57 3.27 1.50
N ILE A 227 -27.47 3.53 2.41
CA ILE A 227 -27.91 2.64 3.47
C ILE A 227 -28.68 1.45 2.92
N THR A 228 -29.62 1.76 2.04
CA THR A 228 -30.48 0.76 1.41
C THR A 228 -29.63 -0.26 0.66
N LEU A 229 -28.69 0.22 -0.16
CA LEU A 229 -27.79 -0.67 -0.91
C LEU A 229 -26.80 -1.42 0.01
N ALA A 230 -26.33 -0.77 1.06
CA ALA A 230 -25.42 -1.42 2.01
C ALA A 230 -26.07 -2.59 2.76
N LYS A 231 -27.35 -2.45 3.12
CA LYS A 231 -28.13 -3.50 3.81
C LYS A 231 -28.53 -4.63 2.88
N ALA A 232 -29.01 -4.29 1.70
CA ALA A 232 -29.61 -5.24 0.78
C ALA A 232 -28.61 -6.15 0.10
N CYS A 233 -27.42 -5.64 -0.24
CA CYS A 233 -26.46 -6.31 -1.12
C CYS A 233 -25.09 -6.51 -0.46
N ASP A 234 -25.07 -7.11 0.72
CA ASP A 234 -23.81 -7.42 1.41
C ASP A 234 -23.15 -8.67 0.81
N PRO A 235 -21.94 -8.56 0.19
CA PRO A 235 -21.27 -9.71 -0.42
C PRO A 235 -20.89 -10.80 0.60
N LEU A 236 -20.68 -10.48 1.87
CA LEU A 236 -20.40 -11.47 2.91
C LEU A 236 -21.61 -12.39 3.14
N LYS A 237 -22.84 -11.87 3.08
CA LYS A 237 -24.06 -12.67 3.25
C LYS A 237 -24.26 -13.72 2.16
N THR A 238 -23.69 -13.48 0.99
CA THR A 238 -23.78 -14.40 -0.16
C THR A 238 -22.51 -15.22 -0.34
N ALA A 239 -21.48 -14.94 0.44
CA ALA A 239 -20.24 -15.69 0.45
C ALA A 239 -20.44 -17.10 0.98
N SER A 240 -19.67 -18.05 0.47
CA SER A 240 -19.71 -19.45 0.90
C SER A 240 -18.31 -20.06 0.81
N ALA A 241 -18.12 -21.22 1.43
CA ALA A 241 -16.84 -21.94 1.37
C ALA A 241 -16.38 -22.23 -0.07
N SER A 242 -17.30 -22.38 -1.01
CA SER A 242 -17.01 -22.58 -2.44
C SER A 242 -16.64 -21.31 -3.20
N LEU A 243 -16.55 -20.18 -2.53
CA LEU A 243 -16.20 -18.85 -3.07
C LEU A 243 -16.93 -18.53 -4.41
N PRO A 244 -18.08 -17.82 -4.38
CA PRO A 244 -18.84 -17.52 -5.59
C PRO A 244 -18.02 -16.69 -6.57
N SER A 245 -18.36 -16.73 -7.85
CA SER A 245 -17.77 -15.81 -8.83
C SER A 245 -18.25 -14.38 -8.57
N ALA A 246 -17.47 -13.38 -9.01
CA ALA A 246 -17.92 -11.99 -8.98
C ALA A 246 -19.23 -11.79 -9.77
N ALA A 247 -19.39 -12.52 -10.88
CA ALA A 247 -20.63 -12.49 -11.69
C ALA A 247 -21.84 -13.01 -10.90
N ASP A 248 -21.70 -14.09 -10.11
CA ASP A 248 -22.78 -14.61 -9.27
C ASP A 248 -23.17 -13.63 -8.18
N ALA A 249 -22.18 -12.98 -7.54
CA ALA A 249 -22.43 -11.96 -6.53
C ALA A 249 -23.17 -10.76 -7.13
N ILE A 250 -22.79 -10.29 -8.30
CA ILE A 250 -23.45 -9.21 -9.04
C ILE A 250 -24.88 -9.61 -9.42
N TYR A 251 -25.08 -10.81 -9.95
CA TYR A 251 -26.39 -11.28 -10.37
C TYR A 251 -27.39 -11.32 -9.21
N ARG A 252 -26.98 -11.83 -8.05
CA ARG A 252 -27.81 -11.86 -6.84
C ARG A 252 -28.14 -10.43 -6.38
N ALA A 253 -27.18 -9.53 -6.34
CA ALA A 253 -27.39 -8.14 -6.00
C ALA A 253 -28.32 -7.44 -7.00
N GLN A 254 -28.18 -7.73 -8.30
CA GLN A 254 -29.01 -7.15 -9.36
C GLN A 254 -30.50 -7.55 -9.20
N ILE A 255 -30.79 -8.79 -8.84
CA ILE A 255 -32.16 -9.23 -8.55
C ILE A 255 -32.78 -8.41 -7.40
N GLU A 256 -32.04 -8.28 -6.30
CA GLU A 256 -32.52 -7.54 -5.14
C GLU A 256 -32.72 -6.05 -5.45
N ILE A 257 -31.78 -5.43 -6.13
CA ILE A 257 -31.85 -4.03 -6.54
C ILE A 257 -33.02 -3.78 -7.50
N THR A 258 -33.30 -4.70 -8.42
CA THR A 258 -34.45 -4.58 -9.31
C THR A 258 -35.75 -4.47 -8.52
N ARG A 259 -35.90 -5.26 -7.44
CA ARG A 259 -37.08 -5.16 -6.55
C ARG A 259 -37.13 -3.83 -5.81
N LEU A 260 -35.99 -3.35 -5.30
CA LEU A 260 -35.89 -2.07 -4.58
C LEU A 260 -36.21 -0.87 -5.48
N LEU A 261 -35.91 -0.94 -6.78
CA LEU A 261 -36.17 0.13 -7.74
C LEU A 261 -37.66 0.28 -8.15
N LEU A 262 -38.46 -0.78 -8.04
CA LEU A 262 -39.84 -0.77 -8.50
C LEU A 262 -40.65 0.43 -7.94
N PRO A 263 -40.58 0.77 -6.65
CA PRO A 263 -41.38 1.89 -6.11
C PRO A 263 -40.94 3.26 -6.63
N ILE A 264 -39.66 3.44 -6.99
CA ILE A 264 -39.13 4.73 -7.44
C ILE A 264 -39.28 4.96 -8.93
N PHE A 265 -39.57 3.90 -9.71
CA PHE A 265 -39.81 4.02 -11.15
C PHE A 265 -41.26 4.49 -11.50
N GLY A 266 -42.17 4.48 -10.54
CA GLY A 266 -43.61 4.71 -10.81
C GLY A 266 -43.98 6.06 -11.47
N SER A 267 -43.07 7.02 -11.49
CA SER A 267 -43.25 8.32 -12.18
C SER A 267 -42.34 8.53 -13.40
N SER A 268 -41.52 7.53 -13.75
CA SER A 268 -40.59 7.65 -14.84
C SER A 268 -41.21 7.29 -16.18
N PRO A 269 -40.89 8.01 -17.28
CA PRO A 269 -41.41 7.69 -18.60
C PRO A 269 -40.89 6.34 -19.10
N GLU A 270 -41.77 5.52 -19.65
CA GLU A 270 -41.41 4.23 -20.25
C GLU A 270 -40.65 4.40 -21.58
N TYR A 271 -40.87 5.52 -22.28
CA TYR A 271 -40.31 5.82 -23.60
C TYR A 271 -39.47 7.08 -23.57
N GLY A 272 -38.52 7.17 -24.51
CA GLY A 272 -37.64 8.34 -24.63
C GLY A 272 -36.16 8.01 -24.46
N PRO A 273 -35.30 9.03 -24.50
CA PRO A 273 -33.86 8.84 -24.28
C PRO A 273 -33.55 8.42 -22.86
N GLU A 274 -32.56 7.56 -22.70
CA GLU A 274 -32.04 7.17 -21.39
C GLU A 274 -31.39 8.38 -20.71
N ASP A 275 -31.51 8.42 -19.36
CA ASP A 275 -30.98 9.49 -18.53
C ASP A 275 -29.90 8.95 -17.61
N GLU A 276 -28.66 9.34 -17.85
CA GLU A 276 -27.50 8.88 -17.07
C GLU A 276 -27.48 9.40 -15.63
N ASP A 277 -28.27 10.42 -15.32
CA ASP A 277 -28.38 10.94 -13.95
C ASP A 277 -28.92 9.90 -12.96
N TRP A 278 -29.62 8.89 -13.44
CA TRP A 278 -30.03 7.75 -12.61
C TRP A 278 -28.86 7.04 -11.90
N TYR A 279 -27.66 7.04 -12.45
CA TYR A 279 -26.55 6.34 -11.82
C TYR A 279 -26.12 6.96 -10.48
N TRP A 280 -26.28 8.26 -10.32
CA TRP A 280 -25.98 8.93 -9.07
C TRP A 280 -27.26 9.18 -8.23
N ALA A 281 -28.39 9.41 -8.88
CA ALA A 281 -29.64 9.72 -8.21
C ALA A 281 -30.31 8.50 -7.56
N ALA A 282 -30.27 7.33 -8.21
CA ALA A 282 -30.97 6.15 -7.70
C ALA A 282 -30.53 5.70 -6.29
N PRO A 283 -29.22 5.65 -5.93
CA PRO A 283 -28.83 5.34 -4.56
C PRO A 283 -29.42 6.30 -3.52
N ILE A 284 -29.50 7.59 -3.87
CA ILE A 284 -30.07 8.66 -3.02
C ILE A 284 -31.59 8.52 -2.93
N LEU A 285 -32.27 8.32 -4.05
CA LEU A 285 -33.73 8.15 -4.10
C LEU A 285 -34.19 6.90 -3.34
N LEU A 286 -33.41 5.81 -3.37
CA LEU A 286 -33.66 4.63 -2.55
C LEU A 286 -33.62 4.97 -1.06
N ASP A 287 -32.62 5.73 -0.62
CA ASP A 287 -32.54 6.12 0.78
C ASP A 287 -33.61 7.15 1.17
N VAL A 288 -33.98 8.06 0.27
CA VAL A 288 -35.13 8.97 0.48
C VAL A 288 -36.42 8.19 0.60
N TYR A 289 -36.62 7.14 -0.19
CA TYR A 289 -37.83 6.33 -0.14
C TYR A 289 -37.88 5.46 1.13
N TYR A 290 -36.83 4.75 1.46
CA TYR A 290 -36.83 3.78 2.57
C TYR A 290 -36.39 4.37 3.92
N HIS A 291 -35.70 5.52 3.94
CA HIS A 291 -35.06 6.13 5.11
C HIS A 291 -35.17 7.67 5.10
N ARG A 292 -36.34 8.21 4.71
CA ARG A 292 -36.55 9.63 4.41
C ARG A 292 -36.00 10.59 5.47
N GLY A 293 -36.36 10.40 6.73
CA GLY A 293 -35.93 11.31 7.80
C GLY A 293 -34.42 11.36 8.02
N SER A 294 -33.70 10.25 7.80
CA SER A 294 -32.26 10.19 7.90
C SER A 294 -31.59 10.79 6.66
N ALA A 295 -32.13 10.52 5.46
CA ALA A 295 -31.62 11.07 4.22
C ALA A 295 -31.74 12.61 4.18
N GLU A 296 -32.90 13.16 4.54
CA GLU A 296 -33.08 14.61 4.59
C GLU A 296 -32.12 15.29 5.57
N LYS A 297 -31.96 14.77 6.80
CA LYS A 297 -31.00 15.29 7.78
C LYS A 297 -29.55 15.23 7.26
N PHE A 298 -29.19 14.11 6.63
CA PHE A 298 -27.85 13.91 6.09
C PHE A 298 -27.51 14.96 5.03
N PHE A 299 -28.38 15.18 4.04
CA PHE A 299 -28.10 16.10 2.94
C PHE A 299 -28.19 17.59 3.34
N HIS A 300 -28.92 17.92 4.40
CA HIS A 300 -28.98 19.28 4.95
C HIS A 300 -27.89 19.55 6.01
N SER A 301 -27.03 18.58 6.29
CA SER A 301 -25.94 18.73 7.26
C SER A 301 -24.86 19.65 6.75
N LYS A 302 -24.46 20.65 7.57
CA LYS A 302 -23.29 21.47 7.31
C LYS A 302 -22.01 20.67 7.23
N GLU A 303 -21.89 19.62 8.06
CA GLU A 303 -20.72 18.73 8.07
C GLU A 303 -20.51 18.04 6.72
N LEU A 304 -21.58 17.60 6.03
CA LEU A 304 -21.48 17.03 4.69
C LEU A 304 -20.94 18.05 3.70
N SER A 305 -21.43 19.28 3.74
CA SER A 305 -20.95 20.38 2.91
C SER A 305 -19.47 20.67 3.16
N ASP A 306 -19.04 20.64 4.41
CA ASP A 306 -17.64 20.86 4.79
C ASP A 306 -16.73 19.70 4.32
N ILE A 307 -17.18 18.44 4.43
CA ILE A 307 -16.42 17.26 3.98
C ILE A 307 -16.34 17.21 2.46
N TRP A 308 -17.44 17.40 1.74
CA TRP A 308 -17.46 17.34 0.28
C TRP A 308 -16.88 18.60 -0.38
N GLY A 309 -17.11 19.78 0.21
CA GLY A 309 -16.68 21.09 -0.30
C GLY A 309 -15.29 21.56 0.14
N GLY A 310 -14.60 20.83 1.05
CA GLY A 310 -13.29 21.24 1.59
C GLY A 310 -12.18 21.29 0.53
N GLU A 311 -11.20 22.17 0.77
CA GLU A 311 -10.16 22.66 -0.16
C GLU A 311 -9.18 21.61 -0.73
N GLU A 312 -9.24 20.34 -0.36
CA GLU A 312 -8.12 19.41 -0.57
C GLU A 312 -8.18 18.55 -1.84
N ILE A 313 -9.05 18.80 -2.82
CA ILE A 313 -9.09 18.01 -4.06
C ILE A 313 -8.25 18.61 -5.19
N SER A 314 -7.86 19.86 -5.09
CA SER A 314 -6.95 20.48 -6.06
C SER A 314 -5.55 19.87 -5.95
N GLY A 315 -5.14 19.12 -6.96
CA GLY A 315 -3.72 18.86 -7.22
C GLY A 315 -2.99 20.19 -7.38
N GLU A 316 -1.71 20.23 -7.09
CA GLU A 316 -0.85 21.43 -7.10
C GLU A 316 -0.89 22.27 -8.40
N ASP A 317 -1.71 21.92 -9.42
CA ASP A 317 -1.70 22.52 -10.77
C ASP A 317 -3.09 22.93 -11.33
N ASP A 318 -4.20 22.71 -10.61
CA ASP A 318 -5.52 23.10 -11.14
C ASP A 318 -6.02 24.40 -10.47
N GLY A 319 -6.10 25.46 -11.29
CA GLY A 319 -6.62 26.76 -10.88
C GLY A 319 -8.05 26.67 -10.35
N ASP A 320 -8.28 27.43 -9.33
CA ASP A 320 -9.44 28.14 -8.73
C ASP A 320 -10.90 27.65 -8.89
N GLU A 321 -11.21 26.55 -9.60
CA GLU A 321 -12.61 26.15 -9.86
C GLU A 321 -13.14 25.02 -8.94
N GLY A 322 -12.29 24.33 -8.17
CA GLY A 322 -12.65 23.11 -7.46
C GLY A 322 -13.73 23.24 -6.35
N PRO A 323 -13.66 24.18 -5.42
CA PRO A 323 -14.61 24.27 -4.30
C PRO A 323 -16.00 24.72 -4.71
N SER A 324 -16.13 25.48 -5.78
CA SER A 324 -17.40 25.98 -6.30
C SER A 324 -18.25 24.85 -6.89
N LEU A 325 -17.70 23.97 -7.70
CA LEU A 325 -18.42 22.89 -8.37
C LEU A 325 -18.92 21.80 -7.42
N TRP A 326 -18.19 21.53 -6.32
CA TRP A 326 -18.69 20.65 -5.27
C TRP A 326 -19.93 21.20 -4.55
N LYS A 327 -19.97 22.50 -4.30
CA LYS A 327 -21.16 23.15 -3.73
C LYS A 327 -22.36 23.07 -4.67
N GLU A 328 -22.12 23.22 -5.97
CA GLU A 328 -23.17 23.05 -6.98
C GLU A 328 -23.66 21.60 -7.02
N ALA A 329 -22.76 20.60 -6.98
CA ALA A 329 -23.16 19.20 -6.93
C ALA A 329 -24.02 18.88 -5.68
N ILE A 330 -23.68 19.46 -4.53
CA ILE A 330 -24.48 19.32 -3.30
C ILE A 330 -25.87 19.98 -3.49
N ALA A 331 -25.94 21.14 -4.15
CA ALA A 331 -27.19 21.82 -4.44
C ALA A 331 -28.08 20.98 -5.37
N GLU A 332 -27.52 20.34 -6.39
CA GLU A 332 -28.23 19.38 -7.28
C GLU A 332 -28.80 18.21 -6.47
N VAL A 333 -28.00 17.62 -5.57
CA VAL A 333 -28.48 16.55 -4.67
C VAL A 333 -29.60 17.03 -3.79
N THR A 334 -29.50 18.22 -3.18
CA THR A 334 -30.55 18.79 -2.35
C THR A 334 -31.84 18.99 -3.15
N THR A 335 -31.72 19.49 -4.38
CA THR A 335 -32.85 19.67 -5.29
C THR A 335 -33.54 18.34 -5.67
N LEU A 336 -32.73 17.26 -5.83
CA LEU A 336 -33.23 15.90 -6.06
C LEU A 336 -34.01 15.38 -4.82
N VAL A 337 -33.44 15.52 -3.62
CA VAL A 337 -34.06 15.08 -2.35
C VAL A 337 -35.38 15.80 -2.08
N GLU A 338 -35.47 17.07 -2.46
CA GLU A 338 -36.71 17.87 -2.40
C GLU A 338 -37.75 17.49 -3.46
N GLY A 339 -37.43 16.56 -4.36
CA GLY A 339 -38.35 16.10 -5.42
C GLY A 339 -38.56 17.10 -6.58
N LYS A 340 -37.67 18.06 -6.75
CA LYS A 340 -37.73 19.10 -7.78
C LYS A 340 -37.10 18.70 -9.10
N ILE A 341 -36.32 17.60 -9.14
CA ILE A 341 -35.71 17.05 -10.35
C ILE A 341 -36.60 15.92 -10.88
N GLN A 342 -37.00 16.00 -12.14
CA GLN A 342 -37.64 14.93 -12.88
C GLN A 342 -36.64 14.20 -13.75
N LEU A 343 -36.37 12.96 -13.42
CA LEU A 343 -35.51 12.08 -14.22
C LEU A 343 -36.31 11.52 -15.41
N LYS A 344 -35.63 11.36 -16.54
CA LYS A 344 -36.18 10.70 -17.72
C LYS A 344 -36.11 9.18 -17.56
N ARG A 345 -36.19 8.44 -18.68
CA ARG A 345 -36.15 6.98 -18.66
C ARG A 345 -34.83 6.44 -18.05
N PRO A 346 -34.92 5.48 -17.11
CA PRO A 346 -33.71 4.89 -16.54
C PRO A 346 -32.93 4.09 -17.60
N PRO A 347 -31.57 4.07 -17.51
CA PRO A 347 -30.73 3.25 -18.35
C PRO A 347 -31.03 1.75 -18.17
N ARG A 348 -30.91 0.97 -19.25
CA ARG A 348 -31.17 -0.48 -19.22
C ARG A 348 -30.22 -1.24 -18.28
N ASP A 349 -29.02 -0.74 -18.10
CA ASP A 349 -28.01 -1.36 -17.24
C ASP A 349 -27.98 -0.78 -15.82
N LEU A 350 -28.95 0.06 -15.43
CA LEU A 350 -28.99 0.72 -14.13
C LEU A 350 -28.87 -0.28 -12.97
N ALA A 351 -29.66 -1.36 -12.97
CA ALA A 351 -29.62 -2.36 -11.91
C ALA A 351 -28.26 -3.06 -11.83
N LEU A 352 -27.58 -3.30 -12.96
CA LEU A 352 -26.24 -3.87 -13.02
C LEU A 352 -25.20 -2.91 -12.40
N VAL A 353 -25.26 -1.63 -12.76
CA VAL A 353 -24.33 -0.61 -12.25
C VAL A 353 -24.52 -0.43 -10.75
N LEU A 354 -25.76 -0.35 -10.29
CA LEU A 354 -26.07 -0.25 -8.86
C LEU A 354 -25.64 -1.51 -8.08
N ALA A 355 -25.73 -2.70 -8.69
CA ALA A 355 -25.21 -3.93 -8.09
C ALA A 355 -23.71 -3.88 -7.87
N LYS A 356 -22.95 -3.39 -8.86
CA LYS A 356 -21.50 -3.16 -8.71
C LYS A 356 -21.21 -2.11 -7.62
N MET A 357 -21.96 -1.00 -7.59
CA MET A 357 -21.83 0.02 -6.54
C MET A 357 -22.12 -0.56 -5.15
N ALA A 358 -23.17 -1.34 -5.02
CA ALA A 358 -23.56 -1.97 -3.76
C ALA A 358 -22.53 -2.96 -3.23
N ILE A 359 -21.87 -3.72 -4.11
CA ILE A 359 -20.85 -4.71 -3.73
C ILE A 359 -19.51 -4.04 -3.45
N ALA A 360 -19.09 -3.08 -4.28
CA ALA A 360 -17.70 -2.61 -4.31
C ALA A 360 -17.53 -1.07 -4.34
N GLY A 361 -18.62 -0.29 -4.42
CA GLY A 361 -18.52 1.18 -4.40
C GLY A 361 -17.91 1.70 -3.09
N PRO A 362 -16.89 2.56 -3.14
CA PRO A 362 -16.19 3.08 -1.96
C PRO A 362 -17.10 3.61 -0.85
N GLY A 363 -18.14 4.38 -1.16
CA GLY A 363 -19.06 4.91 -0.16
C GLY A 363 -19.78 3.82 0.64
N ILE A 364 -20.33 2.85 -0.08
CA ILE A 364 -21.11 1.75 0.50
C ILE A 364 -20.22 0.76 1.27
N THR A 365 -19.05 0.43 0.73
CA THR A 365 -18.10 -0.47 1.39
C THR A 365 -17.51 0.14 2.65
N CYS A 366 -17.24 1.45 2.67
CA CYS A 366 -16.81 2.18 3.87
C CYS A 366 -17.91 2.15 4.96
N LEU A 367 -19.16 2.44 4.60
CA LEU A 367 -20.27 2.40 5.55
C LEU A 367 -20.44 1.01 6.18
N ARG A 368 -20.40 -0.03 5.36
CA ARG A 368 -20.55 -1.40 5.82
C ARG A 368 -19.41 -1.85 6.71
N ALA A 369 -18.15 -1.53 6.35
CA ALA A 369 -16.99 -1.85 7.15
C ALA A 369 -17.04 -1.18 8.54
N LEU A 370 -17.37 0.12 8.60
CA LEU A 370 -17.56 0.82 9.88
C LEU A 370 -18.69 0.21 10.70
N ALA A 371 -19.82 -0.10 10.08
CA ALA A 371 -20.95 -0.71 10.77
C ALA A 371 -20.63 -2.07 11.39
N ARG A 372 -19.78 -2.90 10.72
CA ARG A 372 -19.35 -4.20 11.24
C ARG A 372 -18.60 -4.07 12.56
N VAL A 373 -17.60 -3.22 12.62
CA VAL A 373 -16.72 -3.13 13.79
C VAL A 373 -17.25 -2.28 14.92
N THR A 374 -18.25 -1.43 14.65
CA THR A 374 -18.89 -0.59 15.68
C THR A 374 -20.19 -1.17 16.22
N GLY A 375 -20.55 -2.41 15.85
CA GLY A 375 -21.74 -3.10 16.35
C GLY A 375 -23.05 -2.67 15.65
N GLY A 376 -22.96 -1.99 14.51
CA GLY A 376 -24.12 -1.54 13.73
C GLY A 376 -24.88 -2.63 12.98
N LEU A 377 -24.34 -3.84 12.93
CA LEU A 377 -24.91 -5.00 12.26
C LEU A 377 -25.45 -6.05 13.24
N SER A 378 -25.75 -5.70 14.50
CA SER A 378 -26.24 -6.68 15.47
C SER A 378 -27.53 -7.35 15.02
N MET A 379 -27.67 -8.62 15.36
CA MET A 379 -28.84 -9.45 15.08
C MET A 379 -30.13 -8.78 15.54
N GLY A 380 -31.05 -8.48 14.61
CA GLY A 380 -32.32 -7.83 14.88
C GLY A 380 -32.27 -6.32 15.00
N GLY A 381 -31.09 -5.72 14.84
CA GLY A 381 -30.90 -4.29 15.04
C GLY A 381 -31.25 -3.45 13.84
N LEU A 382 -32.16 -2.58 14.07
CA LEU A 382 -32.25 -1.29 13.48
C LEU A 382 -30.85 -0.70 13.30
N TRP A 383 -30.45 -0.43 12.05
CA TRP A 383 -29.41 0.55 11.75
C TRP A 383 -29.97 1.89 12.24
N GLU A 384 -29.83 2.17 13.54
CA GLU A 384 -30.27 3.44 14.11
C GLU A 384 -29.15 4.46 14.08
N PRO A 385 -29.57 5.69 14.23
CA PRO A 385 -29.62 6.59 13.10
C PRO A 385 -28.25 6.84 12.55
N LEU A 386 -28.18 6.79 11.30
CA LEU A 386 -27.07 6.75 10.39
C LEU A 386 -26.22 8.01 10.31
N ASP A 387 -26.58 9.05 11.00
CA ASP A 387 -25.99 10.37 10.81
C ASP A 387 -24.47 10.35 11.04
N GLU A 388 -24.00 9.79 12.16
CA GLU A 388 -22.56 9.74 12.48
C GLU A 388 -21.78 8.70 11.68
N LEU A 389 -22.37 7.51 11.43
CA LEU A 389 -21.72 6.47 10.62
C LEU A 389 -21.65 6.86 9.15
N SER A 390 -22.72 7.44 8.61
CA SER A 390 -22.74 7.91 7.22
C SER A 390 -21.74 9.06 7.00
N MET A 391 -21.64 10.00 7.93
CA MET A 391 -20.63 11.06 7.86
C MET A 391 -19.19 10.50 7.93
N SER A 392 -18.97 9.52 8.82
CA SER A 392 -17.67 8.83 8.91
C SER A 392 -17.36 8.05 7.63
N ALA A 393 -18.37 7.41 7.01
CA ALA A 393 -18.21 6.71 5.75
C ALA A 393 -17.90 7.66 4.59
N VAL A 394 -18.51 8.82 4.51
CA VAL A 394 -18.20 9.87 3.53
C VAL A 394 -16.75 10.34 3.70
N ARG A 395 -16.36 10.62 4.95
CA ARG A 395 -14.98 11.04 5.26
C ARG A 395 -13.96 9.99 4.85
N MET A 396 -14.30 8.71 5.04
CA MET A 396 -13.46 7.57 4.67
C MET A 396 -13.42 7.32 3.16
N SER A 397 -14.53 7.55 2.43
CA SER A 397 -14.65 7.26 0.99
C SER A 397 -14.11 8.36 0.08
N ARG A 398 -14.18 9.62 0.52
CA ARG A 398 -13.76 10.77 -0.29
C ARG A 398 -12.30 10.69 -0.80
N PRO A 399 -11.31 10.25 0.00
CA PRO A 399 -9.92 10.11 -0.44
C PRO A 399 -9.73 9.16 -1.62
N PHE A 400 -10.66 8.24 -1.89
CA PHE A 400 -10.60 7.37 -3.07
C PHE A 400 -10.68 8.16 -4.38
N ILE A 401 -11.39 9.29 -4.42
CA ILE A 401 -11.40 10.17 -5.60
C ILE A 401 -9.98 10.62 -5.92
N ARG A 402 -9.23 11.05 -4.88
CA ARG A 402 -7.85 11.46 -5.05
C ARG A 402 -6.95 10.31 -5.48
N LEU A 403 -7.10 9.13 -4.86
CA LEU A 403 -6.34 7.93 -5.22
C LEU A 403 -6.51 7.58 -6.69
N PHE A 404 -7.76 7.61 -7.19
CA PHE A 404 -8.06 7.29 -8.58
C PHE A 404 -7.71 8.43 -9.56
N ASN A 405 -7.62 9.66 -9.09
CA ASN A 405 -7.20 10.81 -9.89
C ASN A 405 -5.67 10.99 -10.00
N LEU A 406 -4.88 10.20 -9.26
CA LEU A 406 -3.43 10.20 -9.48
C LEU A 406 -3.12 9.85 -10.95
N PRO A 407 -2.20 10.56 -11.62
CA PRO A 407 -1.85 10.27 -13.00
C PRO A 407 -1.50 8.81 -13.26
N THR A 408 -0.78 8.19 -12.33
CA THR A 408 -0.40 6.77 -12.37
C THR A 408 -1.60 5.84 -12.24
N SER A 409 -2.53 6.13 -11.31
CA SER A 409 -3.73 5.33 -11.12
C SER A 409 -4.65 5.43 -12.32
N SER A 410 -4.84 6.65 -12.86
CA SER A 410 -5.69 6.85 -14.04
C SER A 410 -5.11 6.15 -15.28
N ALA A 411 -3.80 6.21 -15.48
CA ALA A 411 -3.12 5.48 -16.55
C ALA A 411 -3.27 3.96 -16.37
N LEU A 412 -3.04 3.46 -15.15
CA LEU A 412 -3.20 2.04 -14.83
C LEU A 412 -4.60 1.52 -15.16
N LEU A 413 -5.66 2.17 -14.67
CA LEU A 413 -7.03 1.72 -14.88
C LEU A 413 -7.42 1.79 -16.37
N ARG A 414 -7.09 2.88 -17.03
CA ARG A 414 -7.33 3.03 -18.47
C ARG A 414 -6.60 1.96 -19.30
N GLY A 415 -5.38 1.58 -18.90
CA GLY A 415 -4.64 0.50 -19.55
C GLY A 415 -5.23 -0.88 -19.26
N LEU A 416 -5.69 -1.15 -18.03
CA LEU A 416 -6.29 -2.44 -17.64
C LEU A 416 -7.67 -2.66 -18.27
N TYR A 417 -8.49 -1.63 -18.37
CA TYR A 417 -9.89 -1.71 -18.82
C TYR A 417 -10.11 -1.09 -20.21
N ALA A 418 -9.05 -0.93 -21.01
CA ALA A 418 -9.18 -0.52 -22.41
C ALA A 418 -9.98 -1.58 -23.17
N SER A 419 -11.21 -1.25 -23.57
CA SER A 419 -12.07 -2.17 -24.34
C SER A 419 -11.66 -2.17 -25.81
N ASN A 420 -11.41 -3.35 -26.36
CA ASN A 420 -10.94 -3.55 -27.74
C ASN A 420 -12.04 -3.39 -28.81
N SER A 421 -13.31 -3.07 -28.49
CA SER A 421 -14.35 -3.19 -29.52
C SER A 421 -15.65 -2.37 -29.45
N GLN A 422 -15.98 -1.68 -28.37
CA GLN A 422 -17.25 -0.92 -28.30
C GLN A 422 -17.12 0.33 -27.42
N GLY A 423 -16.64 1.44 -27.97
CA GLY A 423 -16.66 2.73 -27.28
C GLY A 423 -15.83 2.81 -25.99
N ALA A 424 -15.18 3.90 -25.69
CA ALA A 424 -14.45 4.07 -24.43
C ALA A 424 -15.45 4.07 -23.25
N GLN A 425 -15.36 3.07 -22.38
CA GLN A 425 -16.12 3.03 -21.13
C GLN A 425 -15.78 4.26 -20.27
N ALA A 426 -16.78 4.90 -19.68
CA ALA A 426 -16.58 6.04 -18.79
C ALA A 426 -15.63 5.68 -17.63
N TYR A 427 -14.72 6.57 -17.29
CA TYR A 427 -13.65 6.28 -16.30
C TYR A 427 -14.19 5.88 -14.93
N TRP A 428 -15.29 6.48 -14.46
CA TRP A 428 -15.91 6.12 -13.19
C TRP A 428 -16.40 4.65 -13.15
N ARG A 429 -16.79 4.08 -14.31
CA ARG A 429 -17.15 2.65 -14.41
C ARG A 429 -15.90 1.76 -14.31
N GLN A 430 -14.77 2.19 -14.90
CA GLN A 430 -13.49 1.49 -14.76
C GLN A 430 -13.02 1.48 -13.31
N VAL A 431 -13.22 2.58 -12.58
CA VAL A 431 -12.97 2.66 -11.13
C VAL A 431 -13.80 1.64 -10.37
N LEU A 432 -15.10 1.55 -10.69
CA LEU A 432 -16.01 0.62 -10.05
C LEU A 432 -15.65 -0.84 -10.34
N ASP A 433 -15.27 -1.14 -11.59
CA ASP A 433 -14.79 -2.47 -11.98
C ASP A 433 -13.49 -2.83 -11.26
N TYR A 434 -12.57 -1.90 -11.09
CA TYR A 434 -11.35 -2.12 -10.32
C TYR A 434 -11.61 -2.37 -8.83
N CYS A 435 -12.56 -1.66 -8.24
CA CYS A 435 -13.00 -1.89 -6.85
C CYS A 435 -13.62 -3.28 -6.68
N LEU A 436 -14.40 -3.71 -7.66
CA LEU A 436 -15.01 -5.05 -7.69
C LEU A 436 -13.95 -6.13 -7.84
N ASP A 437 -13.10 -6.02 -8.85
CA ASP A 437 -12.02 -6.97 -9.12
C ASP A 437 -11.06 -7.11 -7.93
N GLY A 438 -10.82 -6.04 -7.21
CA GLY A 438 -9.95 -5.98 -6.03
C GLY A 438 -10.62 -6.33 -4.70
N GLY A 439 -11.91 -6.70 -4.70
CA GLY A 439 -12.61 -7.10 -3.48
C GLY A 439 -12.60 -6.03 -2.38
N LEU A 440 -12.86 -4.76 -2.73
CA LEU A 440 -12.68 -3.61 -1.83
C LEU A 440 -13.41 -3.77 -0.49
N GLN A 441 -14.60 -4.42 -0.46
CA GLN A 441 -15.29 -4.67 0.81
C GLN A 441 -14.45 -5.52 1.77
N ALA A 442 -13.90 -6.63 1.29
CA ALA A 442 -13.09 -7.52 2.13
C ALA A 442 -11.77 -6.87 2.59
N VAL A 443 -11.18 -6.02 1.74
CA VAL A 443 -10.00 -5.22 2.09
C VAL A 443 -10.30 -4.25 3.23
N LEU A 444 -11.43 -3.54 3.16
CA LEU A 444 -11.80 -2.57 4.18
C LEU A 444 -12.24 -3.24 5.47
N ASP A 445 -12.96 -4.37 5.41
CA ASP A 445 -13.35 -5.13 6.60
C ASP A 445 -12.10 -5.62 7.37
N GLU A 446 -11.08 -6.13 6.67
CA GLU A 446 -9.81 -6.52 7.28
C GLU A 446 -9.09 -5.33 7.91
N TYR A 447 -9.04 -4.20 7.21
CA TYR A 447 -8.30 -3.03 7.67
C TYR A 447 -8.97 -2.37 8.88
N VAL A 448 -10.28 -2.21 8.83
CA VAL A 448 -11.05 -1.56 9.91
C VAL A 448 -11.06 -2.43 11.18
N HIS A 449 -11.16 -3.77 11.06
CA HIS A 449 -10.96 -4.69 12.17
C HIS A 449 -9.60 -4.49 12.83
N PHE A 450 -8.53 -4.46 12.02
CA PHE A 450 -7.18 -4.25 12.52
C PHE A 450 -7.05 -2.89 13.23
N LEU A 451 -7.62 -1.81 12.70
CA LEU A 451 -7.59 -0.48 13.31
C LEU A 451 -8.33 -0.44 14.64
N LYS A 452 -9.53 -1.04 14.74
CA LYS A 452 -10.29 -1.14 15.98
C LYS A 452 -9.43 -1.69 17.12
N GLU A 453 -8.67 -2.72 16.84
CA GLU A 453 -7.82 -3.37 17.83
C GLU A 453 -6.50 -2.64 18.10
N SER A 454 -5.79 -2.24 17.04
CA SER A 454 -4.49 -1.60 17.16
C SER A 454 -4.55 -0.20 17.80
N GLU A 455 -5.68 0.49 17.66
CA GLU A 455 -5.92 1.78 18.30
C GLU A 455 -6.67 1.65 19.64
N GLY A 456 -7.02 0.42 20.08
CA GLY A 456 -7.66 0.16 21.37
C GLY A 456 -9.06 0.78 21.48
N LEU A 457 -9.87 0.73 20.43
CA LEU A 457 -11.14 1.42 20.36
C LEU A 457 -12.30 0.66 21.04
N PHE A 458 -11.97 -0.34 21.85
CA PHE A 458 -12.95 -1.12 22.60
C PHE A 458 -13.63 -0.26 23.69
N GLY A 459 -14.96 -0.35 23.77
CA GLY A 459 -15.74 0.39 24.78
C GLY A 459 -15.91 1.88 24.50
N LEU A 460 -15.39 2.40 23.40
CA LEU A 460 -15.70 3.75 22.97
C LEU A 460 -17.12 3.84 22.44
N ASP A 461 -17.68 5.05 22.52
CA ASP A 461 -18.90 5.40 21.82
C ASP A 461 -18.75 5.11 20.32
N ARG A 462 -19.83 4.60 19.73
CA ARG A 462 -19.89 4.12 18.35
C ARG A 462 -19.46 5.18 17.32
N GLY A 463 -20.01 6.39 17.47
CA GLY A 463 -19.68 7.50 16.56
C GLY A 463 -18.23 7.93 16.69
N LYS A 464 -17.70 7.99 17.93
CA LYS A 464 -16.28 8.33 18.18
C LYS A 464 -15.34 7.27 17.61
N ALA A 465 -15.67 5.98 17.76
CA ALA A 465 -14.88 4.90 17.17
C ALA A 465 -14.90 4.97 15.64
N ALA A 466 -16.06 5.14 15.03
CA ALA A 466 -16.22 5.28 13.58
C ALA A 466 -15.43 6.48 13.04
N LYS A 467 -15.52 7.64 13.72
CA LYS A 467 -14.78 8.84 13.34
C LYS A 467 -13.27 8.61 13.40
N ARG A 468 -12.77 8.01 14.48
CA ARG A 468 -11.33 7.73 14.64
C ARG A 468 -10.80 6.83 13.55
N ILE A 469 -11.53 5.74 13.24
CA ILE A 469 -11.18 4.81 12.16
C ILE A 469 -11.19 5.54 10.80
N SER A 470 -12.25 6.31 10.52
CA SER A 470 -12.39 7.02 9.25
C SER A 470 -11.28 8.05 9.02
N ASP A 471 -10.89 8.80 10.06
CA ASP A 471 -9.78 9.75 9.99
C ASP A 471 -8.46 9.02 9.69
N THR A 472 -8.18 7.90 10.36
CA THR A 472 -6.97 7.10 10.12
C THR A 472 -6.92 6.53 8.70
N VAL A 473 -8.05 5.99 8.19
CA VAL A 473 -8.13 5.47 6.81
C VAL A 473 -7.97 6.60 5.79
N ALA A 474 -8.63 7.72 6.02
CA ALA A 474 -8.53 8.88 5.14
C ALA A 474 -7.09 9.42 5.03
N GLU A 475 -6.39 9.54 6.16
CA GLU A 475 -4.98 9.93 6.18
C GLU A 475 -4.09 8.91 5.47
N ALA A 476 -4.35 7.61 5.64
CA ALA A 476 -3.55 6.56 5.02
C ALA A 476 -3.68 6.56 3.48
N ILE A 477 -4.88 6.81 2.95
CA ILE A 477 -5.12 6.90 1.49
C ILE A 477 -4.59 8.22 0.93
N SER A 478 -4.65 9.30 1.71
CA SER A 478 -4.29 10.67 1.28
C SER A 478 -2.78 10.95 1.33
N LEU A 479 -1.92 9.95 1.51
CA LEU A 479 -0.47 10.18 1.52
C LEU A 479 -0.05 10.94 0.25
N ARG A 480 0.49 12.15 0.45
CA ARG A 480 0.95 12.97 -0.66
C ARG A 480 2.20 12.37 -1.31
N THR A 481 2.23 12.37 -2.63
CA THR A 481 3.41 12.06 -3.41
C THR A 481 4.59 12.87 -2.91
N ALA A 482 5.68 12.20 -2.54
CA ALA A 482 6.92 12.86 -2.22
C ALA A 482 7.77 12.98 -3.48
N SER A 483 8.54 14.05 -3.54
CA SER A 483 9.61 14.19 -4.52
C SER A 483 10.95 14.16 -3.80
N LEU A 484 11.87 13.37 -4.29
CA LEU A 484 13.23 13.31 -3.80
C LEU A 484 14.17 14.01 -4.78
N ASP A 485 15.05 14.83 -4.25
CA ASP A 485 16.08 15.50 -5.02
C ASP A 485 17.16 14.51 -5.43
N VAL A 486 17.45 14.46 -6.73
CA VAL A 486 18.44 13.58 -7.34
C VAL A 486 19.30 14.42 -8.27
N ASP A 487 20.60 14.23 -8.20
CA ASP A 487 21.51 14.96 -9.05
C ASP A 487 21.43 14.49 -10.50
N LYS A 488 21.22 15.43 -11.42
CA LYS A 488 21.46 15.23 -12.85
C LYS A 488 22.88 15.66 -13.15
N ILE A 489 23.67 14.72 -13.64
CA ILE A 489 25.08 14.94 -14.03
C ILE A 489 25.14 14.85 -15.54
N ASP A 490 25.51 15.94 -16.19
CA ASP A 490 25.66 16.05 -17.63
C ASP A 490 27.16 16.12 -17.98
N LEU A 491 27.54 15.34 -18.97
CA LEU A 491 28.91 15.25 -19.48
C LEU A 491 28.99 15.89 -20.87
N ASP A 492 29.80 16.93 -20.99
CA ASP A 492 30.14 17.49 -22.30
C ASP A 492 31.53 16.95 -22.77
N ARG A 493 31.51 15.95 -23.65
CA ARG A 493 32.73 15.32 -24.19
C ARG A 493 33.58 16.27 -25.01
N ARG A 494 33.00 17.35 -25.60
CA ARG A 494 33.71 18.28 -26.45
C ARG A 494 34.57 19.23 -25.62
N SER A 495 33.96 19.81 -24.59
CA SER A 495 34.70 20.70 -23.67
C SER A 495 35.47 19.95 -22.59
N GLY A 496 35.13 18.67 -22.35
CA GLY A 496 35.64 17.89 -21.22
C GLY A 496 35.08 18.33 -19.88
N SER A 497 33.94 19.04 -19.87
CA SER A 497 33.32 19.57 -18.66
C SER A 497 32.25 18.63 -18.12
N VAL A 498 32.06 18.68 -16.80
CA VAL A 498 30.98 18.01 -16.07
C VAL A 498 30.14 19.06 -15.42
N SER A 499 28.83 19.04 -15.63
CA SER A 499 27.90 19.91 -14.96
C SER A 499 26.92 19.11 -14.10
N ARG A 500 26.45 19.73 -13.03
CA ARG A 500 25.49 19.16 -12.08
C ARG A 500 24.29 20.10 -11.93
N SER A 501 23.11 19.53 -12.00
CA SER A 501 21.85 20.20 -11.67
C SER A 501 20.98 19.28 -10.80
N MET A 502 20.09 19.86 -10.02
CA MET A 502 19.17 19.08 -9.17
C MET A 502 17.86 18.84 -9.91
N LYS A 503 17.38 17.62 -9.90
CA LYS A 503 16.09 17.21 -10.45
C LYS A 503 15.29 16.46 -9.40
N LYS A 504 13.96 16.40 -9.55
CA LYS A 504 13.07 15.73 -8.63
C LYS A 504 12.52 14.44 -9.24
N LEU A 505 12.61 13.34 -8.50
CA LEU A 505 11.92 12.08 -8.80
C LEU A 505 10.79 11.87 -7.80
N ARG A 506 9.64 11.48 -8.29
CA ARG A 506 8.45 11.21 -7.48
C ARG A 506 8.56 9.87 -6.79
N THR A 507 7.97 9.76 -5.60
CA THR A 507 7.96 8.53 -4.80
C THR A 507 6.55 8.30 -4.26
N ASN A 508 5.89 7.27 -4.78
CA ASN A 508 4.55 6.82 -4.38
C ASN A 508 4.54 5.35 -4.02
N PHE A 509 5.02 4.51 -4.95
CA PHE A 509 5.06 3.05 -4.79
C PHE A 509 6.07 2.63 -3.73
N ALA A 510 7.21 3.31 -3.69
CA ALA A 510 8.25 3.17 -2.68
C ALA A 510 8.51 4.52 -2.02
N VAL A 511 8.65 4.55 -0.70
CA VAL A 511 8.91 5.79 0.05
C VAL A 511 10.06 5.59 1.03
N MET A 512 10.72 6.70 1.35
CA MET A 512 11.78 6.75 2.34
C MET A 512 11.24 7.34 3.65
N LEU A 513 11.51 6.67 4.76
CA LEU A 513 11.35 7.22 6.08
C LEU A 513 12.65 7.93 6.48
N SER A 514 12.61 9.25 6.63
CA SER A 514 13.80 10.09 6.82
C SER A 514 13.74 10.84 8.15
N ASP A 515 14.88 10.88 8.84
CA ASP A 515 15.08 11.62 10.09
C ASP A 515 15.51 13.09 9.85
N LYS A 516 15.31 13.67 8.67
CA LYS A 516 15.71 15.05 8.44
C LYS A 516 14.96 15.98 9.40
N LYS A 517 15.67 16.46 10.40
CA LYS A 517 15.32 17.62 11.25
C LYS A 517 15.28 18.90 10.40
N SER A 518 14.28 19.04 9.54
CA SER A 518 13.96 20.31 8.93
C SER A 518 12.59 20.72 9.43
N ASP A 519 12.51 21.75 10.25
CA ASP A 519 11.32 22.25 10.93
C ASP A 519 10.60 21.14 11.75
N GLU A 520 10.88 21.07 13.05
CA GLU A 520 10.53 19.96 13.95
C GLU A 520 9.07 19.48 13.82
N GLY A 521 8.10 20.37 13.64
CA GLY A 521 6.68 19.99 13.52
C GLY A 521 6.27 19.39 12.17
N ARG A 522 6.91 19.74 11.04
CA ARG A 522 6.59 19.17 9.70
C ARG A 522 7.18 17.79 9.50
N SER A 523 8.31 17.50 10.13
CA SER A 523 8.98 16.21 10.05
C SER A 523 8.22 15.11 10.79
N GLU A 524 7.73 15.36 12.00
CA GLU A 524 6.97 14.39 12.80
C GLU A 524 5.63 14.05 12.15
N ASN A 525 4.90 15.03 11.63
CA ASN A 525 3.64 14.80 10.92
C ASN A 525 3.84 13.91 9.69
N ARG A 526 4.94 14.10 8.94
CA ARG A 526 5.22 13.28 7.77
C ARG A 526 5.58 11.84 8.14
N ILE A 527 6.38 11.60 9.18
CA ILE A 527 6.71 10.27 9.67
C ILE A 527 5.44 9.52 10.07
N SER A 528 4.55 10.20 10.80
CA SER A 528 3.25 9.64 11.19
C SER A 528 2.38 9.27 9.98
N GLN A 529 2.28 10.15 8.98
CA GLN A 529 1.52 9.88 7.75
C GLN A 529 2.09 8.70 6.95
N VAL A 530 3.41 8.65 6.75
CA VAL A 530 4.08 7.53 6.05
C VAL A 530 3.86 6.22 6.79
N ARG A 531 3.95 6.22 8.13
CA ARG A 531 3.66 5.05 8.96
C ARG A 531 2.23 4.58 8.80
N LYS A 532 1.23 5.47 8.88
CA LYS A 532 -0.19 5.15 8.69
C LYS A 532 -0.44 4.55 7.30
N ALA A 533 0.11 5.17 6.26
CA ALA A 533 -0.02 4.69 4.90
C ALA A 533 0.65 3.32 4.68
N PHE A 534 1.84 3.09 5.22
CA PHE A 534 2.51 1.79 5.11
C PHE A 534 1.80 0.69 5.90
N ASN A 535 1.18 1.01 7.03
CA ASN A 535 0.34 0.10 7.83
C ASN A 535 -1.11 -0.04 7.30
N SER A 536 -1.41 0.44 6.11
CA SER A 536 -2.68 0.26 5.42
C SER A 536 -2.53 -0.75 4.26
N PRO A 537 -3.60 -1.26 3.67
CA PRO A 537 -3.52 -2.08 2.45
C PRO A 537 -3.06 -1.28 1.23
N PHE A 538 -3.16 0.05 1.24
CA PHE A 538 -2.86 0.96 0.13
C PHE A 538 -1.36 1.24 0.00
N TRP A 539 -0.96 1.99 -1.05
CA TRP A 539 0.42 2.45 -1.21
C TRP A 539 0.92 3.19 0.04
N PRO A 540 2.24 3.20 0.29
CA PRO A 540 3.35 2.58 -0.47
C PRO A 540 3.48 1.07 -0.20
N PHE A 541 4.09 0.34 -1.14
CA PHE A 541 4.37 -1.09 -0.97
C PHE A 541 5.81 -1.37 -0.56
N VAL A 542 6.72 -0.42 -0.71
CA VAL A 542 8.09 -0.50 -0.24
C VAL A 542 8.37 0.68 0.69
N LEU A 543 8.83 0.39 1.89
CA LEU A 543 9.31 1.39 2.85
C LEU A 543 10.79 1.19 3.09
N THR A 544 11.58 2.24 2.91
CA THR A 544 13.02 2.20 3.11
C THR A 544 13.46 3.12 4.25
N THR A 545 14.37 2.64 5.10
CA THR A 545 14.85 3.42 6.25
C THR A 545 16.30 3.13 6.57
N THR A 546 16.99 4.11 7.15
CA THR A 546 18.34 3.92 7.69
C THR A 546 18.33 3.64 9.18
N SER A 547 17.33 4.11 9.92
CA SER A 547 17.43 4.18 11.36
C SER A 547 16.75 3.03 12.06
N ILE A 548 17.52 2.46 12.98
CA ILE A 548 17.05 1.68 14.11
C ILE A 548 16.47 2.63 15.16
N GLY A 549 16.90 3.91 15.17
CA GLY A 549 16.58 4.93 16.18
C GLY A 549 15.13 5.38 16.24
N GLN A 550 14.27 4.84 15.38
CA GLN A 550 12.82 5.01 15.51
C GLN A 550 12.23 3.86 16.34
N GLU A 551 12.75 3.70 17.53
CA GLU A 551 12.22 2.77 18.51
C GLU A 551 10.72 3.02 18.71
N GLY A 552 9.93 1.93 18.74
CA GLY A 552 8.48 2.01 18.92
C GLY A 552 7.62 2.10 17.68
N LEU A 553 8.19 2.19 16.46
CA LEU A 553 7.40 2.15 15.24
C LEU A 553 7.17 0.70 14.78
N ASP A 554 5.91 0.32 14.63
CA ASP A 554 5.49 -0.99 14.12
C ASP A 554 5.02 -0.88 12.67
N PHE A 555 5.32 -1.93 11.86
CA PHE A 555 5.04 -1.99 10.43
C PHE A 555 4.39 -3.31 10.01
N HIS A 556 3.77 -4.02 10.93
CA HIS A 556 3.27 -5.38 10.79
C HIS A 556 1.88 -5.52 10.18
N ALA A 557 1.13 -4.40 10.05
CA ALA A 557 -0.27 -4.46 9.64
C ALA A 557 -0.47 -5.10 8.26
N TYR A 558 0.39 -4.75 7.29
CA TYR A 558 0.34 -5.29 5.93
C TYR A 558 1.72 -5.64 5.38
N CYS A 559 2.70 -5.80 6.26
CA CYS A 559 4.06 -6.18 5.91
C CYS A 559 4.50 -7.36 6.77
N HIS A 560 4.95 -8.44 6.12
CA HIS A 560 5.60 -9.56 6.78
C HIS A 560 6.92 -9.95 6.10
N ALA A 561 7.48 -9.05 5.27
CA ALA A 561 8.76 -9.26 4.63
C ALA A 561 9.73 -8.12 4.92
N ILE A 562 10.92 -8.47 5.40
CA ILE A 562 12.01 -7.55 5.71
C ILE A 562 13.21 -7.83 4.80
N VAL A 563 13.81 -6.76 4.30
CA VAL A 563 15.03 -6.83 3.48
C VAL A 563 16.17 -6.17 4.25
N HIS A 564 17.15 -6.95 4.64
CA HIS A 564 18.39 -6.46 5.21
C HIS A 564 19.35 -6.10 4.08
N TRP A 565 19.27 -4.87 3.56
CA TRP A 565 20.16 -4.40 2.50
C TRP A 565 21.62 -4.45 2.92
N ASN A 566 21.87 -4.09 4.16
CA ASN A 566 23.11 -4.30 4.88
C ASN A 566 22.79 -4.95 6.21
N LEU A 567 23.52 -5.98 6.57
CA LEU A 567 23.41 -6.59 7.88
C LEU A 567 23.88 -5.59 8.97
N PRO A 568 23.22 -5.55 10.13
CA PRO A 568 23.69 -4.74 11.25
C PRO A 568 25.00 -5.31 11.82
N SER A 569 25.70 -4.51 12.62
CA SER A 569 26.88 -4.98 13.38
C SER A 569 26.49 -5.75 14.64
N ASN A 570 25.31 -5.45 15.19
CA ASN A 570 24.82 -5.98 16.45
C ASN A 570 23.66 -6.97 16.19
N PRO A 571 23.68 -8.17 16.77
CA PRO A 571 22.59 -9.15 16.61
C PRO A 571 21.27 -8.69 17.22
N VAL A 572 21.28 -7.85 18.25
CA VAL A 572 20.06 -7.28 18.85
C VAL A 572 19.35 -6.38 17.85
N ASP A 573 20.10 -5.62 17.06
CA ASP A 573 19.53 -4.77 16.00
C ASP A 573 18.84 -5.60 14.90
N LEU A 574 19.39 -6.77 14.56
CA LEU A 574 18.76 -7.69 13.61
C LEU A 574 17.38 -8.11 14.13
N GLU A 575 17.32 -8.54 15.39
CA GLU A 575 16.09 -8.95 16.04
C GLU A 575 15.08 -7.81 16.21
N GLN A 576 15.56 -6.62 16.53
CA GLN A 576 14.71 -5.43 16.62
C GLN A 576 14.07 -5.06 15.28
N ARG A 577 14.86 -5.11 14.18
CA ARG A 577 14.34 -4.86 12.83
C ARG A 577 13.22 -5.84 12.46
N GLU A 578 13.44 -7.13 12.66
CA GLU A 578 12.46 -8.18 12.41
C GLU A 578 11.23 -8.04 13.31
N GLY A 579 11.44 -7.66 14.57
CA GLY A 579 10.38 -7.39 15.52
C GLY A 579 9.41 -6.28 15.09
N ARG A 580 9.74 -5.44 14.12
CA ARG A 580 8.84 -4.39 13.62
C ARG A 580 7.71 -4.93 12.75
N ILE A 581 7.92 -6.08 12.11
CA ILE A 581 6.95 -6.73 11.24
C ILE A 581 6.32 -8.00 11.85
N HIS A 582 6.87 -8.49 12.97
CA HIS A 582 6.33 -9.63 13.69
C HIS A 582 5.68 -9.16 15.00
N ARG A 583 4.39 -8.88 14.95
CA ARG A 583 3.60 -8.32 16.06
C ARG A 583 2.23 -8.99 16.16
N PHE A 584 1.48 -8.59 17.20
CA PHE A 584 0.11 -9.02 17.47
C PHE A 584 -0.79 -8.89 16.23
N LYS A 585 -1.48 -9.97 15.87
CA LYS A 585 -2.39 -10.06 14.72
C LYS A 585 -1.78 -9.56 13.39
N GLY A 586 -0.48 -9.77 13.20
CA GLY A 586 0.25 -9.34 12.00
C GLY A 586 -0.30 -9.95 10.71
N HIS A 587 0.12 -9.38 9.57
CA HIS A 587 -0.39 -9.76 8.24
C HIS A 587 -0.25 -11.25 7.93
N ALA A 588 0.91 -11.87 8.24
CA ALA A 588 1.12 -13.31 8.02
C ALA A 588 0.13 -14.16 8.80
N ILE A 589 -0.18 -13.77 10.04
CA ILE A 589 -1.13 -14.49 10.90
C ILE A 589 -2.54 -14.41 10.32
N ARG A 590 -2.99 -13.21 9.91
CA ARG A 590 -4.30 -13.04 9.28
C ARG A 590 -4.43 -13.85 8.00
N LYS A 591 -3.40 -13.84 7.13
CA LYS A 591 -3.37 -14.68 5.92
C LYS A 591 -3.50 -16.17 6.25
N ASN A 592 -2.79 -16.66 7.26
CA ASN A 592 -2.85 -18.06 7.66
C ASN A 592 -4.21 -18.44 8.25
N LEU A 593 -4.80 -17.61 9.10
CA LEU A 593 -6.15 -17.84 9.64
C LEU A 593 -7.20 -17.86 8.52
N ALA A 594 -7.13 -16.91 7.59
CA ALA A 594 -8.02 -16.88 6.45
C ALA A 594 -7.86 -18.10 5.53
N ALA A 595 -6.62 -18.58 5.33
CA ALA A 595 -6.32 -19.79 4.55
C ALA A 595 -6.85 -21.06 5.22
N LYS A 596 -6.78 -21.15 6.56
CA LYS A 596 -7.23 -22.32 7.32
C LYS A 596 -8.74 -22.42 7.42
N TYR A 597 -9.38 -21.34 7.87
CA TYR A 597 -10.80 -21.34 8.21
C TYR A 597 -11.67 -20.84 7.05
N GLY A 598 -11.20 -19.80 6.34
CA GLY A 598 -11.91 -19.23 5.20
C GLY A 598 -13.35 -18.81 5.56
N LEU A 599 -14.22 -18.85 4.56
CA LEU A 599 -15.64 -18.52 4.71
C LEU A 599 -16.47 -19.65 5.33
N SER A 600 -15.89 -20.84 5.55
CA SER A 600 -16.60 -21.97 6.18
C SER A 600 -16.89 -21.71 7.66
N GLU A 601 -16.04 -20.91 8.31
CA GLU A 601 -16.18 -20.57 9.72
C GLU A 601 -16.98 -19.28 9.92
N VAL A 602 -17.03 -18.42 8.91
CA VAL A 602 -17.71 -17.13 8.95
C VAL A 602 -19.16 -17.29 8.50
N GLY A 603 -20.09 -17.06 9.41
CA GLY A 603 -21.52 -17.09 9.11
C GLY A 603 -22.00 -15.84 8.36
N PRO A 604 -23.10 -15.93 7.57
CA PRO A 604 -23.63 -14.80 6.83
C PRO A 604 -24.15 -13.66 7.74
N ASN A 605 -24.36 -13.93 9.02
CA ASN A 605 -24.82 -12.99 10.01
C ASN A 605 -23.72 -12.52 10.97
N ASP A 606 -22.47 -12.95 10.77
CA ASP A 606 -21.38 -12.50 11.61
C ASP A 606 -21.14 -11.00 11.42
N ALA A 607 -21.08 -10.30 12.53
CA ALA A 607 -20.86 -8.86 12.50
C ALA A 607 -19.45 -8.54 12.01
N ASP A 608 -18.44 -9.20 12.58
CA ASP A 608 -17.03 -9.00 12.25
C ASP A 608 -16.40 -10.36 11.88
N PRO A 609 -16.15 -10.62 10.59
CA PRO A 609 -15.60 -11.90 10.14
C PRO A 609 -14.20 -12.19 10.71
N TRP A 610 -13.42 -11.18 10.98
CA TRP A 610 -12.06 -11.33 11.52
C TRP A 610 -12.07 -11.71 12.99
N GLU A 611 -13.02 -11.19 13.79
CA GLU A 611 -13.21 -11.62 15.17
C GLU A 611 -13.56 -13.11 15.22
N THR A 612 -14.46 -13.57 14.35
CA THR A 612 -14.82 -14.98 14.22
C THR A 612 -13.63 -15.86 13.89
N LEU A 613 -12.77 -15.46 12.91
CA LEU A 613 -11.57 -16.23 12.56
C LEU A 613 -10.57 -16.33 13.72
N PHE A 614 -10.34 -15.26 14.48
CA PHE A 614 -9.46 -15.29 15.64
C PHE A 614 -10.03 -16.14 16.77
N LEU A 615 -11.35 -16.12 16.98
CA LEU A 615 -12.02 -16.98 17.95
C LEU A 615 -11.91 -18.45 17.55
N ALA A 616 -12.06 -18.79 16.27
CA ALA A 616 -11.86 -20.13 15.75
C ALA A 616 -10.41 -20.61 15.98
N GLY A 617 -9.43 -19.80 15.65
CA GLY A 617 -8.03 -20.12 15.90
C GLY A 617 -7.69 -20.28 17.40
N LYS A 618 -8.37 -19.54 18.29
CA LYS A 618 -8.25 -19.72 19.74
C LYS A 618 -8.92 -21.00 20.22
N ARG A 619 -10.09 -21.35 19.68
CA ARG A 619 -10.84 -22.57 20.01
C ARG A 619 -10.04 -23.83 19.65
N ASP A 620 -9.45 -23.83 18.45
CA ASP A 620 -8.75 -24.99 17.88
C ASP A 620 -7.26 -25.04 18.30
N ARG A 621 -6.88 -24.23 19.27
CA ARG A 621 -5.54 -24.23 19.87
C ARG A 621 -5.25 -25.59 20.48
N LYS A 622 -4.11 -26.18 20.11
CA LYS A 622 -3.66 -27.47 20.67
C LYS A 622 -3.37 -27.33 22.17
N ASP A 623 -3.70 -28.36 22.91
CA ASP A 623 -3.33 -28.45 24.34
C ASP A 623 -1.81 -28.26 24.50
N GLY A 624 -1.41 -27.41 25.44
CA GLY A 624 0.00 -27.07 25.65
C GLY A 624 0.52 -25.90 24.83
N SER A 625 -0.22 -25.38 23.85
CA SER A 625 0.15 -24.14 23.14
C SER A 625 0.00 -22.93 24.06
N GLY A 626 0.96 -22.02 24.03
CA GLY A 626 0.90 -20.79 24.81
C GLY A 626 -0.18 -19.80 24.33
N ASP A 627 -0.49 -18.79 25.14
CA ASP A 627 -1.46 -17.73 24.83
C ASP A 627 -1.08 -16.84 23.62
N LEU A 628 0.10 -17.04 23.05
CA LEU A 628 0.53 -16.35 21.83
C LEU A 628 -0.15 -16.89 20.56
N VAL A 629 -0.73 -18.11 20.61
CA VAL A 629 -1.49 -18.70 19.51
C VAL A 629 -2.97 -18.33 19.67
N PRO A 630 -3.68 -17.84 18.64
CA PRO A 630 -3.22 -17.55 17.27
C PRO A 630 -2.74 -16.10 17.05
N PHE A 631 -2.49 -15.33 18.08
CA PHE A 631 -2.35 -13.87 17.97
C PHE A 631 -0.95 -13.41 17.52
N TRP A 632 0.08 -14.17 17.88
CA TRP A 632 1.49 -13.87 17.55
C TRP A 632 2.11 -14.95 16.68
N ILE A 633 1.62 -16.17 16.81
CA ILE A 633 2.11 -17.37 16.14
C ILE A 633 0.92 -18.12 15.57
N TYR A 634 0.95 -18.42 14.28
CA TYR A 634 -0.02 -19.30 13.64
C TYR A 634 0.59 -19.93 12.39
N LEU A 635 0.90 -21.22 12.46
CA LEU A 635 1.70 -21.94 11.47
C LEU A 635 0.86 -22.64 10.40
N GLU A 636 -0.45 -22.79 10.62
CA GLU A 636 -1.34 -23.51 9.72
C GLU A 636 -1.70 -22.63 8.50
N GLY A 637 -0.75 -22.48 7.57
CA GLY A 637 -0.83 -21.72 6.35
C GLY A 637 0.56 -21.50 5.76
N GLU A 638 0.63 -20.85 4.61
CA GLU A 638 1.90 -20.65 3.88
C GLU A 638 2.62 -19.34 4.23
N ALA A 639 1.93 -18.37 4.84
CA ALA A 639 2.53 -17.08 5.10
C ALA A 639 3.51 -17.14 6.28
N ARG A 640 4.70 -16.58 6.08
CA ARG A 640 5.78 -16.50 7.07
C ARG A 640 6.29 -15.08 7.19
N ILE A 641 7.03 -14.82 8.25
CA ILE A 641 7.84 -13.59 8.37
C ILE A 641 9.09 -13.81 7.52
N GLU A 642 9.11 -13.22 6.36
CA GLU A 642 10.17 -13.39 5.36
C GLU A 642 11.39 -12.53 5.72
N ARG A 643 12.55 -13.17 5.88
CA ARG A 643 13.86 -12.52 5.97
C ARG A 643 14.56 -12.59 4.63
N HIS A 644 14.81 -11.47 4.02
CA HIS A 644 15.58 -11.36 2.78
C HIS A 644 16.97 -10.75 3.06
N VAL A 645 18.00 -11.49 2.75
CA VAL A 645 19.38 -11.01 2.80
C VAL A 645 19.97 -11.14 1.39
N PRO A 646 19.93 -10.08 0.56
CA PRO A 646 20.45 -10.13 -0.81
C PRO A 646 21.97 -10.13 -0.80
N ALA A 647 22.56 -11.27 -0.38
CA ALA A 647 23.98 -11.47 -0.29
C ALA A 647 24.61 -11.51 -1.69
N LEU A 648 25.68 -10.74 -1.90
CA LEU A 648 26.42 -10.79 -3.14
C LEU A 648 27.31 -12.04 -3.19
N PRO A 649 27.52 -12.64 -4.38
CA PRO A 649 28.51 -13.71 -4.55
C PRO A 649 29.89 -13.25 -4.06
N LEU A 650 30.63 -14.16 -3.41
CA LEU A 650 31.96 -13.89 -2.84
C LEU A 650 31.99 -12.78 -1.76
N SER A 651 30.84 -12.30 -1.31
CA SER A 651 30.80 -11.39 -0.16
C SER A 651 30.79 -12.17 1.15
N ARG A 652 31.15 -11.51 2.24
CA ARG A 652 31.07 -12.08 3.60
C ARG A 652 29.67 -11.96 4.20
N ASP A 653 28.65 -11.61 3.44
CA ASP A 653 27.31 -11.34 3.98
C ASP A 653 26.70 -12.60 4.64
N ARG A 654 26.90 -13.80 4.04
CA ARG A 654 26.41 -15.06 4.61
C ARG A 654 27.17 -15.47 5.87
N GLU A 655 28.49 -15.32 5.84
CA GLU A 655 29.35 -15.58 7.00
C GLU A 655 28.96 -14.64 8.15
N ARG A 656 28.78 -13.35 7.85
CA ARG A 656 28.35 -12.35 8.82
C ARG A 656 26.96 -12.64 9.38
N MET A 657 26.01 -13.10 8.55
CA MET A 657 24.70 -13.52 9.06
C MET A 657 24.81 -14.68 10.04
N TYR A 658 25.63 -15.67 9.71
CA TYR A 658 25.90 -16.78 10.62
C TYR A 658 26.54 -16.30 11.93
N GLU A 659 27.53 -15.41 11.87
CA GLU A 659 28.16 -14.83 13.06
C GLU A 659 27.16 -14.03 13.93
N LEU A 660 26.24 -13.30 13.32
CA LEU A 660 25.18 -12.60 14.06
C LEU A 660 24.23 -13.57 14.78
N GLN A 661 23.83 -14.66 14.12
CA GLN A 661 22.99 -15.70 14.71
C GLN A 661 23.72 -16.39 15.87
N LYS A 662 25.00 -16.73 15.65
CA LYS A 662 25.88 -17.33 16.66
C LYS A 662 26.04 -16.41 17.87
N SER A 663 26.35 -15.15 17.65
CA SER A 663 26.52 -14.14 18.71
C SER A 663 25.26 -13.99 19.56
N LEU A 664 24.08 -13.97 18.94
CA LEU A 664 22.82 -13.86 19.69
C LEU A 664 22.55 -15.12 20.52
N ALA A 665 22.79 -16.31 19.98
CA ALA A 665 22.60 -17.55 20.72
C ALA A 665 23.52 -17.60 21.94
N VAL A 666 24.79 -17.28 21.76
CA VAL A 666 25.75 -17.24 22.86
C VAL A 666 25.41 -16.15 23.88
N TYR A 667 25.02 -14.95 23.44
CA TYR A 667 24.60 -13.88 24.36
C TYR A 667 23.46 -14.31 25.27
N ARG A 668 22.49 -15.03 24.73
CA ARG A 668 21.37 -15.54 25.52
C ARG A 668 21.78 -16.58 26.54
N MET A 669 22.76 -17.43 26.19
CA MET A 669 23.27 -18.47 27.11
C MET A 669 24.04 -17.88 28.30
N VAL A 670 24.70 -16.74 28.08
CA VAL A 670 25.52 -16.10 29.14
C VAL A 670 24.79 -14.96 29.86
N PHE A 671 23.54 -14.69 29.52
CA PHE A 671 22.78 -13.60 30.10
C PHE A 671 22.66 -13.72 31.61
N GLY A 672 23.02 -12.67 32.31
CA GLY A 672 22.99 -12.62 33.78
C GLY A 672 24.16 -13.29 34.48
N GLN A 673 25.16 -13.81 33.74
CA GLN A 673 26.39 -14.37 34.31
C GLN A 673 27.40 -13.27 34.65
N SER A 674 28.20 -13.49 35.69
CA SER A 674 29.36 -12.63 35.94
C SER A 674 30.36 -12.74 34.80
N ARG A 675 30.98 -11.64 34.40
CA ARG A 675 31.90 -11.57 33.24
C ARG A 675 31.29 -12.06 31.92
N GLN A 676 30.08 -11.61 31.65
CA GLN A 676 29.29 -12.02 30.51
C GLN A 676 30.04 -11.87 29.17
N GLU A 677 30.80 -10.79 28.99
CA GLU A 677 31.56 -10.55 27.75
C GLU A 677 32.72 -11.55 27.58
N ASP A 678 33.45 -11.84 28.64
CA ASP A 678 34.54 -12.83 28.58
C ASP A 678 34.03 -14.24 28.30
N LEU A 679 32.91 -14.61 28.92
CA LEU A 679 32.28 -15.89 28.71
C LEU A 679 31.70 -15.99 27.27
N ALA A 680 31.10 -14.93 26.77
CA ALA A 680 30.62 -14.88 25.40
C ALA A 680 31.78 -15.05 24.40
N ALA A 681 32.88 -14.33 24.59
CA ALA A 681 34.07 -14.45 23.71
C ALA A 681 34.67 -15.86 23.77
N PHE A 682 34.72 -16.47 24.96
CA PHE A 682 35.20 -17.83 25.11
C PHE A 682 34.35 -18.86 24.38
N LEU A 683 33.02 -18.79 24.55
CA LEU A 683 32.07 -19.70 23.89
C LEU A 683 32.02 -19.51 22.37
N MET A 684 32.10 -18.26 21.89
CA MET A 684 32.14 -17.94 20.45
C MET A 684 33.28 -18.66 19.73
N ASN A 685 34.44 -18.79 20.39
CA ASN A 685 35.61 -19.40 19.79
C ASN A 685 35.62 -20.94 19.88
N ARG A 686 34.81 -21.54 20.76
CA ARG A 686 34.87 -23.00 21.05
C ARG A 686 33.67 -23.79 20.58
N LEU A 687 32.47 -23.19 20.49
CA LEU A 687 31.28 -23.91 20.12
C LEU A 687 31.17 -24.07 18.60
N SER A 688 30.93 -25.29 18.16
CA SER A 688 30.50 -25.58 16.79
C SER A 688 29.04 -25.16 16.57
N LYS A 689 28.58 -25.16 15.32
CA LYS A 689 27.17 -24.91 15.00
C LYS A 689 26.25 -25.94 15.65
N GLU A 690 26.65 -27.21 15.62
CA GLU A 690 25.88 -28.31 16.22
C GLU A 690 25.79 -28.20 17.75
N ASP A 691 26.88 -27.78 18.40
CA ASP A 691 26.85 -27.54 19.84
C ASP A 691 25.95 -26.39 20.23
N MET A 692 25.92 -25.32 19.41
CA MET A 692 25.06 -24.18 19.64
C MET A 692 23.59 -24.51 19.47
N ASP A 693 23.25 -25.31 18.47
CA ASP A 693 21.87 -25.76 18.27
C ASP A 693 21.37 -26.62 19.43
N LYS A 694 22.26 -27.42 20.04
CA LYS A 694 21.94 -28.23 21.24
C LYS A 694 21.83 -27.40 22.51
N LEU A 695 22.63 -26.36 22.66
CA LEU A 695 22.70 -25.54 23.89
C LEU A 695 21.79 -24.32 23.85
N ARG A 696 21.09 -24.15 22.80
CA ARG A 696 20.24 -22.98 22.56
C ARG A 696 19.11 -22.87 23.55
N ILE A 697 18.98 -21.69 24.18
CA ILE A 697 17.87 -21.38 25.09
C ILE A 697 16.63 -21.06 24.24
N ASP A 698 15.60 -21.87 24.39
CA ASP A 698 14.30 -21.61 23.79
C ASP A 698 13.53 -20.63 24.66
N LEU A 699 13.23 -19.46 24.08
CA LEU A 699 12.43 -18.40 24.70
C LEU A 699 10.96 -18.43 24.25
N SER A 700 10.56 -19.47 23.52
CA SER A 700 9.16 -19.71 23.20
C SER A 700 8.34 -19.96 24.46
N PRO A 701 7.04 -19.71 24.43
CA PRO A 701 6.18 -20.09 25.55
C PRO A 701 6.36 -21.56 25.89
N PRO A 702 6.44 -21.93 27.18
CA PRO A 702 6.58 -23.32 27.58
C PRO A 702 5.40 -24.12 27.03
N HIS A 703 5.69 -25.22 26.37
CA HIS A 703 4.70 -26.25 26.09
C HIS A 703 4.33 -26.88 27.45
N GLN A 704 3.09 -26.77 27.85
CA GLN A 704 2.60 -27.56 28.96
C GLN A 704 2.54 -28.99 28.44
N GLY A 705 3.45 -29.84 28.93
CA GLY A 705 3.51 -31.27 28.62
C GLY A 705 2.31 -32.05 29.15
#